data_4e3679e8f23923f3167afd9542789217
#
_entry.id   4e3679e8f23923f3167afd9542789217
#
_cell.length_a   1.000
_cell.length_b   1.000
_cell.length_c   1.000
_cell.angle_alpha   90.00
_cell.angle_beta   90.00
_cell.angle_gamma   90.00
#
_symmetry.space_group_name_H-M   'P 1'
#
loop_
_entity.id
_entity.type
_entity.pdbx_description
1 polymer ?
#
loop_
_entity_poly.entity_id
_entity_poly.type
_entity_poly.pdbx_seq_one_letter_code
_entity_poly.pdbx_strand_id
1 'polypeptide(L)'
;MWPHLAKRASPRRKFKLPSQSPSSTTFSHPSIFLRKIITTQTKSHVPSRYPVLGFGKVGVFTTINELGRCNFSFSKYPFSFYSPLNLTKCYSSVAEAIESTDTEEECSGSNEVHNLLEQMAKVEKGRGKGKGKGKSQLENVGHKYKMLRKRQIKMETEAWEEATREYQELLEDMCKHKLAPNLPYMKSLFLGWFEPLRDAIVAEQEVCKECKHTMTHATHFNDLPAGMMAVITMHKLMGLLMNNSNGVGTTRVIQAALQIGETIENEARIYKYMEKTKKNNKKSTTTDKPDIEFDHAAIERDNLAEDQTKMVKDQSKLRKKVSTLMKKQKMQQAMGIVSGQDDWKPWGQECQVKVGSRLIHLLIETAYIQPPVNQLDGSPDIRPAFKHTLKTVQNDSQKDVRRYGAIECDPLVHKGLEKSARHIVIPYMPMLVPPINWTGFDKGAYLFLPSHVMRIHGAKQQREAVKRAPKSQLEPVYEALDTLGYTKWRINKRVLSVIDQLWANGGRLADLVDREDIPLPEEPDTEDEGEIRKWKWKVKAAKKENNERHSQRCDVELKLAVARKMKDEEGFYYPHNLDFRGRAYPMHPYLNHLGSDLCRGILEFAEGRPLGNSGLRWLKVHLANLYAGGVDKLCYEGRVAFTENHLDDVFDSADRPLEGRRWWLEAEDPFQCLAACINLSEALRSPSPETTVSHMPVHQDGSCNGLQHYAALGRDKLGAAAVNLVGGDQPADVYSGIAARVLEIMKRDAKKDPQTNPNALHARNLLNQVDRKLVKQTVMTSVYGVTYIGARDQIKKRLNERCAIEDDSELFSASCYAAKTTLTALEEMFEAARSIMSWLGDCAKIKTSLQVLSLQRETDKVMVKRQRTAFPPNFVHSLDGSHMMMTALACKRAGLNFAGVHDSYWTHACDVDEMNRILREKFVELYEAPILENLLESFEKSFDTLKFPALPERGDFDLREVLESPYFFN
;
A
#
# COMPACT_ATOMS: atom_id res chain seq x y z
N MET A 1 -30.19 -24.64 24.12
CA MET A 1 -31.49 -24.64 23.48
C MET A 1 -31.40 -23.99 22.10
N TRP A 2 -31.07 -24.81 21.14
CA TRP A 2 -31.33 -24.58 19.73
C TRP A 2 -31.69 -25.91 19.15
N PRO A 3 -32.91 -26.13 18.71
CA PRO A 3 -33.15 -26.43 17.32
C PRO A 3 -34.50 -25.81 16.87
N HIS A 4 -34.49 -25.17 15.75
CA HIS A 4 -35.62 -25.05 14.81
C HIS A 4 -35.40 -23.85 13.88
N LEU A 5 -34.79 -24.12 12.74
CA LEU A 5 -35.01 -23.41 11.49
C LEU A 5 -34.20 -24.07 10.37
N ALA A 6 -34.54 -25.33 10.15
CA ALA A 6 -34.19 -25.99 8.89
C ALA A 6 -35.48 -26.63 8.37
N LYS A 7 -36.15 -25.95 7.49
CA LYS A 7 -37.06 -26.53 6.49
C LYS A 7 -37.83 -25.39 5.75
N ARG A 8 -37.32 -25.04 4.62
CA ARG A 8 -38.17 -24.76 3.45
C ARG A 8 -37.29 -24.90 2.20
N ALA A 9 -37.53 -26.04 1.53
CA ALA A 9 -36.93 -26.42 0.27
C ALA A 9 -37.76 -25.83 -0.89
N SER A 10 -37.03 -25.40 -1.88
CA SER A 10 -37.23 -25.35 -3.35
C SER A 10 -38.65 -25.45 -3.95
N PRO A 11 -38.82 -25.05 -5.21
CA PRO A 11 -38.63 -26.04 -6.27
C PRO A 11 -37.81 -25.60 -7.47
N ARG A 12 -37.16 -26.60 -8.04
CA ARG A 12 -36.46 -26.60 -9.34
C ARG A 12 -37.42 -26.20 -10.48
N ARG A 13 -37.02 -25.20 -11.30
CA ARG A 13 -37.51 -25.09 -12.68
C ARG A 13 -36.36 -25.36 -13.62
N LYS A 14 -36.50 -26.44 -14.39
CA LYS A 14 -35.70 -26.79 -15.57
C LYS A 14 -36.05 -25.82 -16.70
N PHE A 15 -35.05 -25.10 -17.21
CA PHE A 15 -35.20 -24.48 -18.54
C PHE A 15 -34.27 -25.21 -19.53
N LYS A 16 -34.87 -25.67 -20.62
CA LYS A 16 -34.21 -26.26 -21.77
C LYS A 16 -33.48 -25.16 -22.58
N LEU A 17 -32.26 -25.41 -22.93
CA LEU A 17 -31.46 -24.66 -23.93
C LEU A 17 -31.84 -25.17 -25.33
N PRO A 18 -32.00 -24.29 -26.33
CA PRO A 18 -31.92 -24.67 -27.72
C PRO A 18 -30.47 -24.70 -28.19
N SER A 19 -30.13 -25.75 -28.92
CA SER A 19 -28.86 -25.98 -29.61
C SER A 19 -28.74 -25.02 -30.81
N GLN A 20 -27.64 -24.28 -30.88
CA GLN A 20 -27.09 -23.77 -32.14
C GLN A 20 -25.57 -23.88 -32.18
N SER A 21 -25.11 -24.28 -33.35
CA SER A 21 -23.79 -24.68 -33.75
C SER A 21 -22.75 -23.55 -33.80
N PRO A 22 -21.46 -23.86 -33.79
CA PRO A 22 -20.39 -22.89 -33.62
C PRO A 22 -20.00 -22.20 -34.91
N SER A 23 -19.91 -20.89 -34.90
CA SER A 23 -19.21 -20.14 -35.94
C SER A 23 -18.30 -19.08 -35.27
N SER A 24 -17.02 -19.16 -35.69
CA SER A 24 -15.96 -18.16 -35.64
C SER A 24 -15.73 -17.40 -34.27
N THR A 25 -14.68 -17.80 -33.67
CA THR A 25 -14.00 -17.13 -32.54
C THR A 25 -13.53 -15.74 -32.92
N THR A 26 -14.33 -14.74 -32.66
CA THR A 26 -13.86 -13.39 -32.48
C THR A 26 -13.68 -13.16 -30.97
N PHE A 27 -12.54 -12.63 -30.62
CA PHE A 27 -12.16 -12.29 -29.27
C PHE A 27 -13.30 -11.60 -28.51
N SER A 28 -13.82 -12.27 -27.47
CA SER A 28 -14.84 -11.71 -26.62
C SER A 28 -14.24 -10.61 -25.77
N HIS A 29 -14.67 -9.42 -26.03
CA HIS A 29 -14.58 -8.14 -25.36
C HIS A 29 -13.85 -8.05 -24.00
N PRO A 30 -12.90 -7.12 -23.87
CA PRO A 30 -12.37 -6.65 -22.58
C PRO A 30 -13.48 -6.17 -21.62
N SER A 31 -14.62 -5.75 -22.17
CA SER A 31 -15.80 -5.31 -21.41
C SER A 31 -16.38 -6.33 -20.44
N ILE A 32 -16.29 -7.64 -20.73
CA ILE A 32 -16.84 -8.69 -19.86
C ILE A 32 -15.97 -8.88 -18.61
N PHE A 33 -14.64 -8.73 -18.77
CA PHE A 33 -13.71 -8.78 -17.65
C PHE A 33 -13.88 -7.57 -16.72
N LEU A 34 -13.98 -6.37 -17.30
CA LEU A 34 -14.30 -5.14 -16.56
C LEU A 34 -15.65 -5.22 -15.84
N ARG A 35 -16.69 -5.80 -16.47
CA ARG A 35 -17.99 -5.98 -15.81
C ARG A 35 -17.89 -6.77 -14.51
N LYS A 36 -17.06 -7.83 -14.43
CA LYS A 36 -16.94 -8.64 -13.20
C LYS A 36 -16.04 -8.01 -12.15
N ILE A 37 -14.95 -7.36 -12.53
CA ILE A 37 -14.07 -6.66 -11.60
C ILE A 37 -14.82 -5.48 -10.97
N ILE A 38 -15.54 -4.72 -11.77
CA ILE A 38 -16.23 -3.51 -11.30
C ILE A 38 -17.47 -3.85 -10.47
N THR A 39 -18.25 -4.87 -10.85
CA THR A 39 -19.41 -5.32 -10.05
C THR A 39 -19.01 -5.94 -8.71
N THR A 40 -17.86 -6.60 -8.63
CA THR A 40 -17.37 -7.11 -7.35
C THR A 40 -16.79 -6.01 -6.45
N GLN A 41 -16.28 -4.91 -7.05
CA GLN A 41 -15.78 -3.76 -6.27
C GLN A 41 -16.90 -2.97 -5.59
N THR A 42 -18.09 -2.90 -6.15
CA THR A 42 -19.23 -2.21 -5.54
C THR A 42 -19.77 -2.90 -4.27
N LYS A 43 -19.47 -4.19 -4.08
CA LYS A 43 -19.90 -4.98 -2.91
C LYS A 43 -18.84 -5.16 -1.83
N SER A 44 -17.60 -4.75 -2.07
CA SER A 44 -16.51 -4.93 -1.11
C SER A 44 -16.06 -3.61 -0.49
N HIS A 45 -16.11 -3.56 0.85
CA HIS A 45 -15.53 -2.49 1.63
C HIS A 45 -14.00 -2.53 1.57
N VAL A 46 -13.40 -1.49 1.06
CA VAL A 46 -11.96 -1.26 1.17
C VAL A 46 -11.71 -0.26 2.31
N PRO A 47 -10.97 -0.61 3.33
CA PRO A 47 -10.42 0.38 4.25
C PRO A 47 -9.26 1.07 3.53
N SER A 48 -9.52 2.23 2.91
CA SER A 48 -8.46 3.06 2.36
C SER A 48 -7.82 3.89 3.47
N ARG A 49 -6.65 3.54 3.85
CA ARG A 49 -5.61 4.45 4.33
C ARG A 49 -4.29 3.74 4.16
N TYR A 50 -3.69 3.94 2.96
CA TYR A 50 -2.24 4.08 2.82
C TYR A 50 -1.96 4.53 1.39
N PRO A 51 -1.05 5.51 1.18
CA PRO A 51 -0.50 5.75 -0.14
C PRO A 51 0.24 4.50 -0.59
N VAL A 52 0.12 4.18 -1.86
CA VAL A 52 0.78 3.06 -2.50
C VAL A 52 2.30 3.30 -2.49
N LEU A 53 2.93 2.83 -1.43
CA LEU A 53 4.33 2.47 -1.41
C LEU A 53 4.34 1.08 -0.79
N GLY A 54 4.75 0.12 -1.58
CA GLY A 54 4.76 -1.28 -1.18
C GLY A 54 5.80 -1.55 -0.09
N PHE A 55 5.37 -1.57 1.16
CA PHE A 55 6.23 -1.91 2.28
C PHE A 55 5.48 -2.83 3.25
N GLY A 56 5.67 -4.11 3.08
CA GLY A 56 5.17 -5.11 4.04
C GLY A 56 5.87 -5.07 5.40
N LYS A 57 7.01 -4.39 5.55
CA LYS A 57 7.74 -4.26 6.82
C LYS A 57 7.50 -2.95 7.58
N VAL A 58 7.05 -1.88 6.95
CA VAL A 58 6.89 -0.57 7.61
C VAL A 58 5.75 -0.55 8.64
N GLY A 59 4.73 -1.38 8.48
CA GLY A 59 3.62 -1.45 9.45
C GLY A 59 3.99 -2.03 10.81
N VAL A 60 5.02 -2.88 10.89
CA VAL A 60 5.49 -3.49 12.14
C VAL A 60 6.53 -2.60 12.83
N PHE A 61 7.41 -1.95 12.04
CA PHE A 61 8.43 -1.05 12.58
C PHE A 61 7.89 0.28 13.09
N THR A 62 6.83 0.83 12.48
CA THR A 62 6.19 2.05 12.99
C THR A 62 5.53 1.86 14.35
N THR A 63 5.06 0.65 14.68
CA THR A 63 4.56 0.34 16.02
C THR A 63 5.68 0.21 17.06
N ILE A 64 6.85 -0.26 16.67
CA ILE A 64 8.03 -0.40 17.56
C ILE A 64 8.70 0.96 17.78
N ASN A 65 8.80 1.82 16.77
CA ASN A 65 9.37 3.15 16.90
C ASN A 65 8.48 4.16 17.64
N GLU A 66 7.16 3.94 17.72
CA GLU A 66 6.29 4.74 18.60
C GLU A 66 6.41 4.39 20.10
N LEU A 67 7.00 3.23 20.42
CA LEU A 67 7.30 2.80 21.80
C LEU A 67 8.64 3.34 22.31
N GLY A 68 9.00 4.54 21.91
CA GLY A 68 10.22 5.25 22.23
C GLY A 68 10.86 4.88 23.56
N ARG A 69 12.09 4.44 23.51
CA ARG A 69 13.08 4.03 24.50
C ARG A 69 13.30 2.52 24.61
N CYS A 70 13.79 1.91 23.56
CA CYS A 70 14.72 0.79 23.68
C CYS A 70 15.83 1.03 22.68
N ASN A 71 17.00 1.39 23.17
CA ASN A 71 18.24 1.39 22.40
C ASN A 71 18.58 -0.07 22.08
N PHE A 72 18.24 -0.54 20.89
CA PHE A 72 18.79 -1.79 20.38
C PHE A 72 20.11 -1.49 19.67
N SER A 73 21.21 -1.65 20.42
CA SER A 73 22.52 -1.82 19.83
C SER A 73 22.65 -3.27 19.36
N PHE A 74 22.85 -3.48 18.08
CA PHE A 74 23.31 -4.76 17.57
C PHE A 74 24.76 -4.99 18.06
N SER A 75 24.95 -5.74 19.15
CA SER A 75 26.22 -6.29 19.53
C SER A 75 26.11 -7.78 19.72
N LYS A 76 26.86 -8.46 18.90
CA LYS A 76 27.44 -9.81 19.01
C LYS A 76 27.12 -10.59 20.29
N TYR A 77 26.42 -11.73 20.16
CA TYR A 77 26.54 -12.83 21.11
C TYR A 77 26.75 -14.17 20.39
N PRO A 78 27.52 -15.07 20.97
CA PRO A 78 27.90 -16.33 20.35
C PRO A 78 26.85 -17.42 20.51
N PHE A 79 26.84 -18.31 19.55
CA PHE A 79 25.97 -19.46 19.42
C PHE A 79 25.98 -20.39 20.65
N SER A 80 24.80 -20.83 21.10
CA SER A 80 24.65 -22.16 21.72
C SER A 80 23.41 -22.85 21.14
N PHE A 81 23.64 -24.07 20.73
CA PHE A 81 22.68 -24.95 20.05
C PHE A 81 21.53 -25.37 20.97
N TYR A 82 20.29 -25.14 20.55
CA TYR A 82 19.15 -26.01 20.88
C TYR A 82 18.33 -26.31 19.63
N SER A 83 18.15 -27.60 19.39
CA SER A 83 17.54 -28.23 18.22
C SER A 83 16.03 -27.94 18.10
N PRO A 84 15.53 -27.48 16.95
CA PRO A 84 14.10 -27.40 16.66
C PRO A 84 13.65 -28.67 15.96
N LEU A 85 13.40 -29.73 16.73
CA LEU A 85 12.76 -30.96 16.23
C LEU A 85 11.26 -30.78 16.34
N ASN A 86 10.58 -30.54 15.21
CA ASN A 86 9.24 -31.03 14.86
C ASN A 86 8.49 -30.29 13.73
N LEU A 87 9.00 -29.16 13.22
CA LEU A 87 8.42 -28.55 12.02
C LEU A 87 9.13 -28.97 10.73
N THR A 88 10.40 -29.33 10.82
CA THR A 88 11.20 -29.91 9.73
C THR A 88 10.67 -31.24 9.21
N LYS A 89 10.02 -32.06 10.04
CA LYS A 89 9.50 -33.37 9.60
C LYS A 89 8.32 -33.33 8.62
N CYS A 90 7.55 -32.26 8.59
CA CYS A 90 6.48 -32.14 7.57
C CYS A 90 6.98 -31.58 6.25
N TYR A 91 8.14 -30.91 6.24
CA TYR A 91 8.67 -30.28 5.03
C TYR A 91 9.88 -31.02 4.45
N SER A 92 10.67 -31.70 5.28
CA SER A 92 11.69 -32.66 4.79
C SER A 92 11.04 -33.83 4.06
N SER A 93 9.88 -34.31 4.50
CA SER A 93 9.13 -35.34 3.77
C SER A 93 8.62 -34.90 2.40
N VAL A 94 8.41 -33.60 2.17
CA VAL A 94 8.03 -33.06 0.85
C VAL A 94 9.27 -32.85 -0.03
N ALA A 95 10.39 -32.44 0.56
CA ALA A 95 11.67 -32.33 -0.16
C ALA A 95 12.23 -33.74 -0.49
N GLU A 96 12.13 -34.69 0.42
CA GLU A 96 12.50 -36.09 0.20
C GLU A 96 11.54 -36.79 -0.78
N ALA A 97 10.24 -36.48 -0.77
CA ALA A 97 9.27 -36.96 -1.77
C ALA A 97 9.55 -36.40 -3.18
N ILE A 98 10.17 -35.22 -3.30
CA ILE A 98 10.58 -34.65 -4.58
C ILE A 98 11.89 -35.28 -5.07
N GLU A 99 12.76 -35.76 -4.15
CA GLU A 99 13.97 -36.49 -4.53
C GLU A 99 13.70 -37.96 -4.91
N SER A 100 12.59 -38.55 -4.42
CA SER A 100 12.26 -39.97 -4.66
C SER A 100 11.32 -40.21 -5.84
N THR A 101 10.80 -39.21 -6.50
CA THR A 101 10.00 -39.32 -7.72
C THR A 101 10.83 -39.16 -8.99
N ASP A 102 11.82 -40.05 -9.18
CA ASP A 102 12.41 -40.34 -10.51
C ASP A 102 11.55 -41.37 -11.29
N THR A 103 10.30 -41.57 -10.93
CA THR A 103 9.36 -42.36 -11.74
C THR A 103 8.53 -41.42 -12.60
N GLU A 104 8.67 -41.63 -13.89
CA GLU A 104 7.93 -40.99 -14.98
C GLU A 104 6.42 -41.21 -14.82
N GLU A 105 5.74 -40.27 -14.13
CA GLU A 105 4.31 -40.07 -14.29
C GLU A 105 4.12 -38.85 -15.21
N GLU A 106 3.56 -39.10 -16.37
CA GLU A 106 3.17 -38.13 -17.39
C GLU A 106 2.18 -37.11 -16.83
N CYS A 107 2.68 -36.01 -16.28
CA CYS A 107 1.90 -34.81 -16.11
C CYS A 107 1.87 -34.04 -17.43
N SER A 108 0.68 -33.56 -17.82
CA SER A 108 0.37 -32.78 -19.04
C SER A 108 1.15 -31.46 -19.22
N GLY A 109 2.19 -31.23 -18.42
CA GLY A 109 3.14 -30.12 -18.52
C GLY A 109 4.39 -30.41 -19.38
N SER A 110 4.56 -31.65 -19.90
CA SER A 110 5.78 -32.01 -20.64
C SER A 110 5.92 -31.24 -21.96
N ASN A 111 4.82 -30.90 -22.62
CA ASN A 111 4.82 -30.17 -23.90
C ASN A 111 5.21 -28.69 -23.71
N GLU A 112 4.88 -28.04 -22.58
CA GLU A 112 5.26 -26.67 -22.34
C GLU A 112 6.72 -26.51 -21.93
N VAL A 113 7.26 -27.46 -21.16
CA VAL A 113 8.69 -27.51 -20.83
C VAL A 113 9.50 -27.83 -22.11
N HIS A 114 8.98 -28.70 -22.99
CA HIS A 114 9.60 -29.00 -24.26
C HIS A 114 9.60 -27.78 -25.19
N ASN A 115 8.50 -27.03 -25.27
CA ASN A 115 8.40 -25.77 -26.01
C ASN A 115 9.32 -24.68 -25.45
N LEU A 116 9.45 -24.60 -24.13
CA LEU A 116 10.36 -23.65 -23.47
C LEU A 116 11.84 -24.02 -23.72
N LEU A 117 12.17 -25.31 -23.65
CA LEU A 117 13.49 -25.83 -24.01
C LEU A 117 13.80 -25.61 -25.49
N GLU A 118 12.80 -25.73 -26.37
CA GLU A 118 12.93 -25.40 -27.80
C GLU A 118 13.10 -23.89 -28.03
N GLN A 119 12.41 -23.02 -27.30
CA GLN A 119 12.59 -21.57 -27.37
C GLN A 119 13.98 -21.15 -26.88
N MET A 120 14.45 -21.70 -25.75
CA MET A 120 15.80 -21.48 -25.24
C MET A 120 16.87 -21.99 -26.21
N ALA A 121 16.62 -23.14 -26.87
CA ALA A 121 17.51 -23.68 -27.88
C ALA A 121 17.46 -22.92 -29.24
N LYS A 122 16.34 -22.23 -29.55
CA LYS A 122 16.24 -21.36 -30.74
C LYS A 122 17.01 -20.05 -30.56
N VAL A 123 17.03 -19.49 -29.35
CA VAL A 123 17.83 -18.29 -29.00
C VAL A 123 19.34 -18.61 -29.13
N GLU A 124 19.79 -19.80 -28.73
CA GLU A 124 21.18 -20.22 -28.92
C GLU A 124 21.52 -20.60 -30.39
N LYS A 125 20.54 -21.01 -31.21
CA LYS A 125 20.76 -21.36 -32.62
C LYS A 125 21.00 -20.17 -33.56
N GLY A 126 20.77 -18.94 -33.11
CA GLY A 126 21.12 -17.74 -33.88
C GLY A 126 22.63 -17.55 -34.11
N ARG A 127 23.50 -18.36 -33.48
CA ARG A 127 24.95 -18.31 -33.59
C ARG A 127 25.55 -19.59 -34.12
N GLY A 128 25.37 -19.91 -35.40
CA GLY A 128 26.25 -20.88 -36.08
C GLY A 128 25.57 -22.08 -36.71
N LYS A 129 25.64 -22.14 -38.04
CA LYS A 129 25.30 -23.30 -38.87
C LYS A 129 26.30 -24.43 -38.63
N GLY A 130 25.90 -25.51 -37.93
CA GLY A 130 26.66 -26.75 -37.80
C GLY A 130 25.70 -27.93 -37.70
N LYS A 131 25.52 -28.65 -38.79
CA LYS A 131 24.75 -29.91 -38.80
C LYS A 131 25.53 -30.97 -37.99
N GLY A 132 25.00 -31.44 -36.87
CA GLY A 132 25.54 -32.58 -36.11
C GLY A 132 25.55 -32.43 -34.57
N LYS A 133 25.37 -31.23 -33.99
CA LYS A 133 25.48 -30.96 -32.54
C LYS A 133 24.15 -30.79 -31.80
N GLY A 134 23.00 -31.05 -32.46
CA GLY A 134 21.70 -30.66 -31.88
C GLY A 134 21.26 -31.45 -30.65
N LYS A 135 21.60 -32.74 -30.52
CA LYS A 135 21.20 -33.58 -29.37
C LYS A 135 22.01 -33.23 -28.12
N SER A 136 23.32 -33.08 -28.22
CA SER A 136 24.18 -32.74 -27.06
C SER A 136 23.92 -31.34 -26.52
N GLN A 137 23.50 -30.40 -27.37
CA GLN A 137 23.10 -29.04 -26.91
C GLN A 137 21.75 -29.02 -26.18
N LEU A 138 20.75 -29.81 -26.63
CA LEU A 138 19.48 -29.94 -25.92
C LEU A 138 19.66 -30.62 -24.54
N GLU A 139 20.52 -31.64 -24.46
CA GLU A 139 20.84 -32.32 -23.19
C GLU A 139 21.56 -31.36 -22.23
N ASN A 140 22.49 -30.51 -22.70
CA ASN A 140 23.15 -29.48 -21.88
C ASN A 140 22.20 -28.42 -21.39
N VAL A 141 21.25 -27.94 -22.22
CA VAL A 141 20.22 -26.94 -21.81
C VAL A 141 19.29 -27.56 -20.79
N GLY A 142 18.87 -28.80 -20.95
CA GLY A 142 18.04 -29.52 -19.98
C GLY A 142 18.76 -29.73 -18.65
N HIS A 143 20.06 -30.05 -18.64
CA HIS A 143 20.86 -30.18 -17.43
C HIS A 143 21.01 -28.83 -16.71
N LYS A 144 21.30 -27.76 -17.43
CA LYS A 144 21.42 -26.39 -16.89
C LYS A 144 20.11 -25.96 -16.23
N TYR A 145 18.96 -26.20 -16.89
CA TYR A 145 17.63 -25.89 -16.30
C TYR A 145 17.38 -26.68 -15.02
N LYS A 146 17.67 -27.99 -14.97
CA LYS A 146 17.55 -28.82 -13.77
C LYS A 146 18.42 -28.29 -12.63
N MET A 147 19.64 -27.86 -12.91
CA MET A 147 20.54 -27.25 -11.91
C MET A 147 19.99 -25.93 -11.38
N LEU A 148 19.54 -25.02 -12.26
CA LEU A 148 18.96 -23.73 -11.86
C LEU A 148 17.66 -23.94 -11.07
N ARG A 149 16.83 -24.91 -11.47
CA ARG A 149 15.61 -25.27 -10.74
C ARG A 149 15.90 -25.77 -9.31
N LYS A 150 16.90 -26.65 -9.14
CA LYS A 150 17.33 -27.08 -7.79
C LYS A 150 17.83 -25.90 -6.96
N ARG A 151 18.62 -25.00 -7.53
CA ARG A 151 19.08 -23.75 -6.85
C ARG A 151 17.90 -22.85 -6.49
N GLN A 152 16.92 -22.72 -7.36
CA GLN A 152 15.72 -21.91 -7.11
C GLN A 152 14.92 -22.47 -5.92
N ILE A 153 14.64 -23.76 -5.90
CA ILE A 153 13.94 -24.41 -4.77
C ILE A 153 14.70 -24.19 -3.46
N LYS A 154 16.01 -24.40 -3.46
CA LYS A 154 16.87 -24.17 -2.29
C LYS A 154 16.76 -22.71 -1.81
N MET A 155 16.85 -21.76 -2.74
CA MET A 155 16.75 -20.32 -2.42
C MET A 155 15.39 -19.94 -1.83
N GLU A 156 14.28 -20.48 -2.36
CA GLU A 156 12.93 -20.25 -1.84
C GLU A 156 12.75 -20.87 -0.45
N THR A 157 13.30 -22.07 -0.24
CA THR A 157 13.23 -22.79 1.06
C THR A 157 14.04 -22.06 2.14
N GLU A 158 15.28 -21.68 1.85
CA GLU A 158 16.13 -20.92 2.78
C GLU A 158 15.50 -19.57 3.16
N ALA A 159 14.94 -18.85 2.18
CA ALA A 159 14.26 -17.59 2.43
C ALA A 159 13.01 -17.78 3.31
N TRP A 160 12.27 -18.87 3.11
CA TRP A 160 11.10 -19.20 3.93
C TRP A 160 11.50 -19.57 5.37
N GLU A 161 12.54 -20.36 5.55
CA GLU A 161 13.07 -20.73 6.87
C GLU A 161 13.56 -19.49 7.64
N GLU A 162 14.27 -18.59 6.96
CA GLU A 162 14.71 -17.31 7.54
C GLU A 162 13.55 -16.45 7.98
N ALA A 163 12.55 -16.26 7.11
CA ALA A 163 11.35 -15.48 7.43
C ALA A 163 10.55 -16.11 8.59
N THR A 164 10.55 -17.43 8.69
CA THR A 164 9.92 -18.16 9.78
C THR A 164 10.65 -17.92 11.09
N ARG A 165 11.99 -17.95 11.08
CA ARG A 165 12.82 -17.68 12.26
C ARG A 165 12.64 -16.24 12.73
N GLU A 166 12.73 -15.26 11.83
CA GLU A 166 12.49 -13.84 12.17
C GLU A 166 11.09 -13.63 12.78
N TYR A 167 10.08 -14.33 12.26
CA TYR A 167 8.73 -14.24 12.79
C TYR A 167 8.63 -14.85 14.20
N GLN A 168 9.29 -15.98 14.47
CA GLN A 168 9.33 -16.60 15.80
C GLN A 168 10.02 -15.69 16.82
N GLU A 169 11.17 -15.10 16.47
CA GLU A 169 11.88 -14.14 17.31
C GLU A 169 10.99 -12.91 17.63
N LEU A 170 10.26 -12.40 16.64
CA LEU A 170 9.29 -11.32 16.85
C LEU A 170 8.16 -11.73 17.80
N LEU A 171 7.63 -12.96 17.66
CA LEU A 171 6.58 -13.45 18.55
C LEU A 171 7.07 -13.52 20.00
N GLU A 172 8.27 -14.08 20.23
CA GLU A 172 8.86 -14.15 21.55
C GLU A 172 9.07 -12.78 22.18
N ASP A 173 9.60 -11.82 21.41
CA ASP A 173 9.83 -10.46 21.88
C ASP A 173 8.51 -9.76 22.23
N MET A 174 7.49 -9.89 21.39
CA MET A 174 6.15 -9.37 21.66
C MET A 174 5.52 -9.99 22.90
N CYS A 175 5.74 -11.28 23.14
CA CYS A 175 5.29 -11.97 24.34
C CYS A 175 6.00 -11.45 25.61
N LYS A 176 7.32 -11.30 25.57
CA LYS A 176 8.14 -10.75 26.68
C LYS A 176 7.68 -9.34 27.08
N HIS A 177 7.34 -8.50 26.10
CA HIS A 177 6.88 -7.13 26.33
C HIS A 177 5.37 -7.01 26.59
N LYS A 178 4.62 -8.11 26.77
CA LYS A 178 3.15 -8.14 26.95
C LYS A 178 2.36 -7.54 25.79
N LEU A 179 2.94 -7.53 24.59
CA LEU A 179 2.36 -6.99 23.38
C LEU A 179 1.70 -8.04 22.49
N ALA A 180 1.71 -9.31 22.92
CA ALA A 180 1.05 -10.42 22.22
C ALA A 180 -0.40 -10.13 21.77
N PRO A 181 -1.24 -9.38 22.56
CA PRO A 181 -2.58 -8.99 22.13
C PRO A 181 -2.64 -8.19 20.83
N ASN A 182 -1.54 -7.55 20.43
CA ASN A 182 -1.47 -6.76 19.19
C ASN A 182 -1.19 -7.61 17.95
N LEU A 183 -0.84 -8.87 18.13
CA LEU A 183 -0.59 -9.80 17.02
C LEU A 183 -1.86 -10.11 16.23
N PRO A 184 -1.76 -10.28 14.90
CA PRO A 184 -2.93 -10.54 14.05
C PRO A 184 -3.73 -11.77 14.47
N TYR A 185 -3.06 -12.84 14.88
CA TYR A 185 -3.70 -14.06 15.37
C TYR A 185 -4.55 -13.78 16.62
N MET A 186 -4.00 -13.06 17.62
CA MET A 186 -4.74 -12.69 18.82
C MET A 186 -5.94 -11.79 18.52
N LYS A 187 -5.78 -10.84 17.61
CA LYS A 187 -6.90 -10.01 17.14
C LYS A 187 -8.03 -10.83 16.52
N SER A 188 -7.72 -11.90 15.80
CA SER A 188 -8.74 -12.79 15.24
C SER A 188 -9.51 -13.56 16.32
N LEU A 189 -8.84 -14.02 17.38
CA LEU A 189 -9.48 -14.63 18.54
C LEU A 189 -10.37 -13.64 19.30
N PHE A 190 -9.88 -12.42 19.52
CA PHE A 190 -10.65 -11.36 20.17
C PHE A 190 -11.93 -11.02 19.42
N LEU A 191 -11.92 -11.04 18.09
CA LEU A 191 -13.12 -10.83 17.27
C LEU A 191 -14.18 -11.92 17.55
N GLY A 192 -13.74 -13.16 17.75
CA GLY A 192 -14.64 -14.28 18.08
C GLY A 192 -15.21 -14.19 19.51
N TRP A 193 -14.43 -13.69 20.47
CA TRP A 193 -14.83 -13.60 21.88
C TRP A 193 -15.55 -12.30 22.24
N PHE A 194 -15.41 -11.25 21.43
CA PHE A 194 -15.89 -9.91 21.78
C PHE A 194 -17.40 -9.81 21.93
N GLU A 195 -18.17 -10.32 20.97
CA GLU A 195 -19.64 -10.19 21.02
C GLU A 195 -20.24 -11.00 22.19
N PRO A 196 -19.89 -12.27 22.40
CA PRO A 196 -20.40 -13.03 23.54
C PRO A 196 -20.04 -12.40 24.89
N LEU A 197 -18.80 -11.91 25.05
CA LEU A 197 -18.36 -11.26 26.27
C LEU A 197 -19.06 -9.90 26.49
N ARG A 198 -19.19 -9.08 25.45
CA ARG A 198 -19.92 -7.82 25.52
C ARG A 198 -21.35 -8.02 25.97
N ASP A 199 -22.04 -9.00 25.40
CA ASP A 199 -23.44 -9.28 25.70
C ASP A 199 -23.61 -9.81 27.13
N ALA A 200 -22.67 -10.64 27.60
CA ALA A 200 -22.62 -11.07 29.02
C ALA A 200 -22.38 -9.89 29.97
N ILE A 201 -21.50 -8.95 29.61
CA ILE A 201 -21.26 -7.74 30.43
C ILE A 201 -22.50 -6.84 30.42
N VAL A 202 -23.22 -6.70 29.30
CA VAL A 202 -24.48 -5.93 29.24
C VAL A 202 -25.51 -6.55 30.18
N ALA A 203 -25.69 -7.87 30.15
CA ALA A 203 -26.59 -8.56 31.06
C ALA A 203 -26.23 -8.32 32.53
N GLU A 204 -24.94 -8.41 32.89
CA GLU A 204 -24.45 -8.12 34.23
C GLU A 204 -24.66 -6.64 34.62
N GLN A 205 -24.48 -5.69 33.68
CA GLN A 205 -24.76 -4.27 33.91
C GLN A 205 -26.24 -4.01 34.25
N GLU A 206 -27.18 -4.72 33.64
CA GLU A 206 -28.61 -4.64 33.99
C GLU A 206 -28.86 -5.18 35.40
N VAL A 207 -28.33 -6.36 35.73
CA VAL A 207 -28.42 -6.92 37.09
C VAL A 207 -27.84 -5.97 38.15
N CYS A 208 -26.69 -5.34 37.84
CA CYS A 208 -26.08 -4.37 38.75
C CYS A 208 -26.88 -3.08 38.94
N LYS A 209 -27.76 -2.70 38.01
CA LYS A 209 -28.68 -1.55 38.21
C LYS A 209 -29.77 -1.87 39.19
N GLU A 210 -30.30 -3.09 39.18
CA GLU A 210 -31.35 -3.57 40.05
C GLU A 210 -30.82 -3.87 41.46
N CYS A 211 -29.64 -4.45 41.60
CA CYS A 211 -29.08 -5.00 42.84
C CYS A 211 -27.91 -4.20 43.43
N LYS A 212 -27.93 -2.87 43.38
CA LYS A 212 -26.81 -1.98 43.75
C LYS A 212 -26.27 -2.20 45.18
N HIS A 213 -27.09 -2.67 46.13
CA HIS A 213 -26.69 -2.78 47.52
C HIS A 213 -26.21 -4.19 47.94
N THR A 214 -26.46 -5.21 47.13
CA THR A 214 -26.14 -6.61 47.49
C THR A 214 -24.82 -7.08 46.86
N MET A 215 -24.38 -6.48 45.73
CA MET A 215 -23.19 -6.96 45.02
C MET A 215 -22.06 -5.93 45.12
N THR A 216 -20.93 -6.30 45.69
CA THR A 216 -19.79 -5.40 45.99
C THR A 216 -19.07 -4.85 44.74
N HIS A 217 -19.25 -5.45 43.56
CA HIS A 217 -18.75 -4.95 42.28
C HIS A 217 -19.75 -4.04 41.55
N ALA A 218 -21.03 -4.06 41.93
CA ALA A 218 -22.11 -3.38 41.22
C ALA A 218 -21.95 -1.84 41.20
N THR A 219 -21.32 -1.27 42.23
CA THR A 219 -21.17 0.19 42.37
C THR A 219 -20.51 0.87 41.18
N HIS A 220 -19.52 0.23 40.56
CA HIS A 220 -18.72 0.80 39.49
C HIS A 220 -18.85 0.07 38.15
N PHE A 221 -19.61 -1.02 38.09
CA PHE A 221 -19.71 -1.85 36.89
C PHE A 221 -20.43 -1.14 35.73
N ASN A 222 -21.20 -0.09 36.05
CA ASN A 222 -21.91 0.76 35.06
C ASN A 222 -21.13 2.00 34.65
N ASP A 223 -19.90 2.23 35.15
CA ASP A 223 -19.13 3.43 34.89
C ASP A 223 -18.52 3.51 33.48
N LEU A 224 -18.43 2.36 32.79
CA LEU A 224 -17.84 2.24 31.47
C LEU A 224 -18.73 1.42 30.53
N PRO A 225 -18.82 1.74 29.22
CA PRO A 225 -19.55 0.91 28.25
C PRO A 225 -19.04 -0.53 28.18
N ALA A 226 -19.94 -1.50 28.08
CA ALA A 226 -19.64 -2.93 28.07
C ALA A 226 -18.60 -3.34 27.02
N GLY A 227 -18.68 -2.76 25.80
CA GLY A 227 -17.70 -3.04 24.75
C GLY A 227 -16.28 -2.59 25.09
N MET A 228 -16.09 -1.50 25.83
CA MET A 228 -14.77 -1.06 26.31
C MET A 228 -14.24 -2.01 27.39
N MET A 229 -15.09 -2.41 28.35
CA MET A 229 -14.74 -3.37 29.38
C MET A 229 -14.32 -4.70 28.79
N ALA A 230 -15.04 -5.21 27.79
CA ALA A 230 -14.72 -6.45 27.08
C ALA A 230 -13.32 -6.40 26.42
N VAL A 231 -13.03 -5.33 25.69
CA VAL A 231 -11.73 -5.17 25.02
C VAL A 231 -10.59 -5.08 26.03
N ILE A 232 -10.74 -4.29 27.11
CA ILE A 232 -9.73 -4.14 28.15
C ILE A 232 -9.45 -5.49 28.82
N THR A 233 -10.50 -6.24 29.15
CA THR A 233 -10.40 -7.55 29.82
C THR A 233 -9.62 -8.55 28.96
N MET A 234 -10.02 -8.73 27.69
CA MET A 234 -9.34 -9.62 26.77
C MET A 234 -7.87 -9.22 26.57
N HIS A 235 -7.62 -7.94 26.31
CA HIS A 235 -6.28 -7.45 26.02
C HIS A 235 -5.33 -7.59 27.23
N LYS A 236 -5.76 -7.23 28.42
CA LYS A 236 -4.93 -7.31 29.63
C LYS A 236 -4.67 -8.75 30.05
N LEU A 237 -5.71 -9.59 30.06
CA LEU A 237 -5.54 -10.99 30.43
C LEU A 237 -4.59 -11.73 29.48
N MET A 238 -4.76 -11.56 28.17
CA MET A 238 -3.89 -12.20 27.19
C MET A 238 -2.45 -11.67 27.25
N GLY A 239 -2.24 -10.38 27.53
CA GLY A 239 -0.89 -9.82 27.74
C GLY A 239 -0.17 -10.45 28.96
N LEU A 240 -0.91 -10.86 29.98
CA LEU A 240 -0.36 -11.56 31.16
C LEU A 240 -0.11 -13.04 30.89
N LEU A 241 -1.05 -13.72 30.23
CA LEU A 241 -0.99 -15.16 29.95
C LEU A 241 0.13 -15.50 28.95
N MET A 242 0.39 -14.63 27.96
CA MET A 242 1.43 -14.86 26.95
C MET A 242 2.82 -14.46 27.42
N ASN A 243 2.98 -13.88 28.60
CA ASN A 243 4.29 -13.57 29.19
C ASN A 243 4.86 -14.78 29.93
N ASN A 244 6.01 -15.27 29.52
CA ASN A 244 6.67 -16.46 30.06
C ASN A 244 7.22 -16.32 31.50
N SER A 245 7.10 -15.16 32.14
CA SER A 245 7.65 -14.91 33.49
C SER A 245 7.05 -15.78 34.60
N ASN A 246 5.85 -16.34 34.38
CA ASN A 246 5.14 -17.19 35.38
C ASN A 246 4.82 -18.62 34.88
N GLY A 247 5.52 -19.07 33.81
CA GLY A 247 5.18 -20.28 33.06
C GLY A 247 4.23 -19.99 31.90
N VAL A 248 4.43 -20.69 30.79
CA VAL A 248 3.70 -20.46 29.55
C VAL A 248 2.19 -20.63 29.75
N GLY A 249 1.42 -19.62 29.41
CA GLY A 249 -0.05 -19.67 29.41
C GLY A 249 -0.71 -19.60 30.79
N THR A 250 -0.01 -19.17 31.85
CA THR A 250 -0.58 -19.11 33.21
C THR A 250 -0.36 -17.76 33.89
N THR A 251 -1.36 -17.29 34.65
CA THR A 251 -1.23 -16.08 35.50
C THR A 251 -2.03 -16.21 36.79
N ARG A 252 -1.63 -15.46 37.86
CA ARG A 252 -2.37 -15.42 39.12
C ARG A 252 -3.66 -14.63 38.96
N VAL A 253 -4.79 -15.20 39.46
CA VAL A 253 -6.12 -14.54 39.36
C VAL A 253 -6.12 -13.14 39.95
N ILE A 254 -5.58 -12.99 41.19
CA ILE A 254 -5.57 -11.72 41.90
C ILE A 254 -4.76 -10.65 41.15
N GLN A 255 -3.61 -11.03 40.59
CA GLN A 255 -2.77 -10.13 39.81
C GLN A 255 -3.49 -9.67 38.52
N ALA A 256 -4.11 -10.61 37.80
CA ALA A 256 -4.87 -10.30 36.60
C ALA A 256 -6.09 -9.41 36.91
N ALA A 257 -6.83 -9.74 37.96
CA ALA A 257 -8.01 -9.00 38.39
C ALA A 257 -7.68 -7.57 38.80
N LEU A 258 -6.60 -7.37 39.56
CA LEU A 258 -6.14 -6.04 39.97
C LEU A 258 -5.75 -5.18 38.76
N GLN A 259 -4.95 -5.71 37.83
CA GLN A 259 -4.53 -4.96 36.63
C GLN A 259 -5.69 -4.64 35.68
N ILE A 260 -6.67 -5.54 35.55
CA ILE A 260 -7.88 -5.27 34.77
C ILE A 260 -8.71 -4.19 35.47
N GLY A 261 -8.97 -4.31 36.75
CA GLY A 261 -9.76 -3.35 37.52
C GLY A 261 -9.15 -1.94 37.55
N GLU A 262 -7.84 -1.82 37.76
CA GLU A 262 -7.11 -0.57 37.69
C GLU A 262 -7.22 0.08 36.28
N THR A 263 -7.11 -0.73 35.23
CA THR A 263 -7.24 -0.21 33.86
C THR A 263 -8.66 0.24 33.57
N ILE A 264 -9.68 -0.50 34.05
CA ILE A 264 -11.09 -0.13 33.92
C ILE A 264 -11.37 1.20 34.65
N GLU A 265 -10.85 1.35 35.87
CA GLU A 265 -10.99 2.61 36.63
C GLU A 265 -10.40 3.80 35.87
N ASN A 266 -9.17 3.65 35.38
CA ASN A 266 -8.49 4.70 34.62
C ASN A 266 -9.27 5.10 33.37
N GLU A 267 -9.79 4.14 32.61
CA GLU A 267 -10.63 4.39 31.43
C GLU A 267 -11.98 5.01 31.81
N ALA A 268 -12.61 4.55 32.89
CA ALA A 268 -13.88 5.11 33.37
C ALA A 268 -13.72 6.58 33.74
N ARG A 269 -12.63 6.94 34.39
CA ARG A 269 -12.28 8.32 34.75
C ARG A 269 -12.14 9.20 33.51
N ILE A 270 -11.33 8.76 32.52
CA ILE A 270 -11.15 9.47 31.24
C ILE A 270 -12.48 9.57 30.49
N TYR A 271 -13.27 8.48 30.46
CA TYR A 271 -14.56 8.44 29.78
C TYR A 271 -15.55 9.46 30.39
N LYS A 272 -15.70 9.48 31.71
CA LYS A 272 -16.55 10.45 32.40
C LYS A 272 -16.11 11.91 32.16
N TYR A 273 -14.81 12.18 32.21
CA TYR A 273 -14.25 13.50 31.87
C TYR A 273 -14.62 13.91 30.43
N MET A 274 -14.46 13.01 29.47
CA MET A 274 -14.78 13.28 28.07
C MET A 274 -16.28 13.50 27.82
N GLU A 275 -17.15 12.81 28.54
CA GLU A 275 -18.61 13.00 28.46
C GLU A 275 -19.07 14.29 29.16
N LYS A 276 -18.53 14.60 30.34
CA LYS A 276 -18.81 15.86 31.08
C LYS A 276 -18.47 17.09 30.21
N THR A 277 -17.28 17.10 29.62
CA THR A 277 -16.83 18.19 28.73
C THR A 277 -17.60 18.26 27.41
N LYS A 278 -18.18 17.17 26.92
CA LYS A 278 -19.05 17.16 25.72
C LYS A 278 -20.44 17.75 25.99
N LYS A 279 -21.01 17.47 27.17
CA LYS A 279 -22.31 18.02 27.59
C LYS A 279 -22.22 19.55 27.83
N ASN A 280 -21.13 20.04 28.41
CA ASN A 280 -20.90 21.46 28.61
C ASN A 280 -20.79 22.24 27.29
N ASN A 281 -20.09 21.71 26.30
CA ASN A 281 -20.01 22.32 24.96
C ASN A 281 -21.34 22.33 24.20
N LYS A 282 -22.26 21.39 24.47
CA LYS A 282 -23.59 21.40 23.83
C LYS A 282 -24.52 22.44 24.48
N LYS A 283 -24.40 22.68 25.80
CA LYS A 283 -25.20 23.67 26.48
C LYS A 283 -24.85 25.13 26.10
N SER A 284 -23.58 25.37 25.71
CA SER A 284 -23.12 26.72 25.28
C SER A 284 -23.48 27.05 23.81
N THR A 285 -23.96 26.07 22.99
CA THR A 285 -24.37 26.29 21.60
C THR A 285 -25.89 26.39 21.40
N THR A 286 -26.68 26.27 22.44
CA THR A 286 -28.16 26.27 22.38
C THR A 286 -28.82 27.42 23.11
N THR A 287 -28.11 28.48 23.43
CA THR A 287 -28.75 29.74 23.89
C THR A 287 -29.04 30.59 22.67
N ASP A 288 -30.28 30.49 22.17
CA ASP A 288 -30.90 31.45 21.28
C ASP A 288 -30.82 32.85 21.90
N LYS A 289 -30.53 33.87 21.10
CA LYS A 289 -30.56 35.28 21.44
C LYS A 289 -32.02 35.69 21.72
N PRO A 290 -32.31 36.28 22.87
CA PRO A 290 -33.42 37.19 22.95
C PRO A 290 -32.91 38.63 22.76
N ASP A 291 -33.58 39.37 21.89
CA ASP A 291 -33.47 40.81 21.80
C ASP A 291 -33.89 41.42 23.15
N ILE A 292 -32.99 42.18 23.79
CA ILE A 292 -33.37 43.01 24.95
C ILE A 292 -32.51 44.27 25.03
N GLU A 293 -33.22 45.35 25.37
CA GLU A 293 -32.85 46.71 25.58
C GLU A 293 -31.66 46.97 26.54
N PHE A 294 -31.09 48.15 26.38
CA PHE A 294 -29.99 48.73 27.15
C PHE A 294 -30.30 48.87 28.65
N ASP A 295 -29.42 48.32 29.52
CA ASP A 295 -29.35 48.73 30.93
C ASP A 295 -27.90 48.69 31.46
N HIS A 296 -27.59 49.66 32.33
CA HIS A 296 -26.25 50.00 32.82
C HIS A 296 -25.56 49.00 33.80
N ALA A 297 -26.08 47.78 33.92
CA ALA A 297 -25.47 46.66 34.69
C ALA A 297 -24.60 45.74 33.84
N ALA A 298 -24.24 46.12 32.61
CA ALA A 298 -23.65 45.25 31.59
C ALA A 298 -22.14 44.99 31.76
N ILE A 299 -21.39 45.85 32.40
CA ILE A 299 -19.90 45.80 32.42
C ILE A 299 -19.38 44.68 33.33
N GLU A 300 -20.04 44.32 34.44
CA GLU A 300 -19.66 43.16 35.25
C GLU A 300 -20.11 41.82 34.65
N ARG A 301 -21.21 41.81 33.83
CA ARG A 301 -21.68 40.57 33.12
C ARG A 301 -20.83 40.24 31.91
N ASP A 302 -20.25 41.22 31.21
CA ASP A 302 -19.38 41.00 30.04
C ASP A 302 -18.04 40.39 30.45
N ASN A 303 -17.46 40.80 31.55
CA ASN A 303 -16.23 40.17 32.09
C ASN A 303 -16.46 38.72 32.56
N LEU A 304 -17.63 38.43 33.18
CA LEU A 304 -18.03 37.09 33.55
C LEU A 304 -18.34 36.21 32.32
N ALA A 305 -18.87 36.78 31.23
CA ALA A 305 -19.15 36.09 29.96
C ALA A 305 -17.87 35.83 29.15
N GLU A 306 -16.90 36.74 29.18
CA GLU A 306 -15.58 36.54 28.54
C GLU A 306 -14.77 35.47 29.28
N ASP A 307 -14.76 35.42 30.58
CA ASP A 307 -14.07 34.38 31.35
C ASP A 307 -14.72 33.00 31.18
N GLN A 308 -16.05 32.94 31.13
CA GLN A 308 -16.74 31.70 30.80
C GLN A 308 -16.42 31.21 29.37
N THR A 309 -16.32 32.10 28.39
CA THR A 309 -15.94 31.75 27.01
C THR A 309 -14.47 31.34 26.90
N LYS A 310 -13.56 31.93 27.67
CA LYS A 310 -12.16 31.49 27.78
C LYS A 310 -12.05 30.11 28.40
N MET A 311 -12.75 29.85 29.52
CA MET A 311 -12.78 28.54 30.18
C MET A 311 -13.34 27.44 29.26
N VAL A 312 -14.38 27.69 28.48
CA VAL A 312 -14.95 26.75 27.53
C VAL A 312 -13.97 26.44 26.36
N LYS A 313 -13.28 27.50 25.87
CA LYS A 313 -12.23 27.33 24.83
C LYS A 313 -11.05 26.50 25.35
N ASP A 314 -10.60 26.73 26.58
CA ASP A 314 -9.48 25.98 27.14
C ASP A 314 -9.86 24.53 27.52
N GLN A 315 -11.06 24.28 28.06
CA GLN A 315 -11.58 22.91 28.20
C GLN A 315 -11.68 22.17 26.87
N SER A 316 -12.07 22.85 25.78
CA SER A 316 -12.09 22.27 24.44
C SER A 316 -10.69 21.90 23.95
N LYS A 317 -9.66 22.75 24.20
CA LYS A 317 -8.25 22.47 23.90
C LYS A 317 -7.73 21.24 24.67
N LEU A 318 -7.98 21.21 25.99
CA LEU A 318 -7.60 20.11 26.88
C LEU A 318 -8.26 18.79 26.45
N ARG A 319 -9.55 18.81 26.13
CA ARG A 319 -10.28 17.65 25.62
C ARG A 319 -9.67 17.12 24.31
N LYS A 320 -9.32 18.01 23.34
CA LYS A 320 -8.63 17.62 22.11
C LYS A 320 -7.26 17.00 22.41
N LYS A 321 -6.53 17.53 23.38
CA LYS A 321 -5.23 17.02 23.83
C LYS A 321 -5.37 15.63 24.45
N VAL A 322 -6.31 15.41 25.37
CA VAL A 322 -6.62 14.09 25.95
C VAL A 322 -7.02 13.09 24.87
N SER A 323 -7.94 13.45 23.96
CA SER A 323 -8.32 12.59 22.83
C SER A 323 -7.14 12.22 21.94
N THR A 324 -6.21 13.14 21.72
CA THR A 324 -5.00 12.89 20.92
C THR A 324 -4.03 11.95 21.64
N LEU A 325 -3.86 12.12 22.97
CA LEU A 325 -3.02 11.24 23.80
C LEU A 325 -3.60 9.82 23.86
N MET A 326 -4.92 9.70 23.99
CA MET A 326 -5.61 8.39 23.95
C MET A 326 -5.42 7.68 22.60
N LYS A 327 -5.55 8.40 21.49
CA LYS A 327 -5.25 7.86 20.15
C LYS A 327 -3.80 7.40 19.99
N LYS A 328 -2.87 8.04 20.69
CA LYS A 328 -1.44 7.70 20.75
C LYS A 328 -1.08 6.68 21.84
N GLN A 329 -2.08 6.09 22.50
CA GLN A 329 -1.91 5.11 23.60
C GLN A 329 -1.07 5.63 24.80
N LYS A 330 -0.98 6.94 24.96
CA LYS A 330 -0.26 7.60 26.07
C LYS A 330 -1.18 7.81 27.28
N MET A 331 -1.70 6.70 27.82
CA MET A 331 -2.66 6.67 28.93
C MET A 331 -2.19 7.48 30.16
N GLN A 332 -0.95 7.30 30.62
CA GLN A 332 -0.41 7.99 31.79
C GLN A 332 -0.41 9.52 31.61
N GLN A 333 -0.05 10.01 30.40
CA GLN A 333 -0.08 11.45 30.13
C GLN A 333 -1.50 11.99 30.03
N ALA A 334 -2.45 11.20 29.49
CA ALA A 334 -3.87 11.56 29.50
C ALA A 334 -4.42 11.62 30.91
N MET A 335 -4.09 10.64 31.75
CA MET A 335 -4.46 10.60 33.18
C MET A 335 -3.90 11.77 33.96
N GLY A 336 -2.63 12.19 33.73
CA GLY A 336 -2.04 13.35 34.37
C GLY A 336 -2.82 14.66 34.11
N ILE A 337 -3.36 14.82 32.88
CA ILE A 337 -4.20 15.97 32.53
C ILE A 337 -5.57 15.87 33.22
N VAL A 338 -6.19 14.69 33.20
CA VAL A 338 -7.53 14.49 33.81
C VAL A 338 -7.47 14.61 35.32
N SER A 339 -6.41 14.09 35.98
CA SER A 339 -6.22 14.14 37.42
C SER A 339 -6.10 15.56 37.99
N GLY A 340 -5.61 16.51 37.19
CA GLY A 340 -5.54 17.92 37.60
C GLY A 340 -6.87 18.69 37.46
N GLN A 341 -7.92 18.04 36.93
CA GLN A 341 -9.19 18.71 36.59
C GLN A 341 -10.43 18.03 37.19
N ASP A 342 -10.27 17.05 38.11
CA ASP A 342 -11.34 16.14 38.47
C ASP A 342 -11.29 15.80 39.99
N ASP A 343 -12.48 15.80 40.63
CA ASP A 343 -12.70 15.35 42.03
C ASP A 343 -12.92 13.84 42.13
N TRP A 344 -12.23 13.06 41.33
CA TRP A 344 -12.36 11.61 41.30
C TRP A 344 -11.86 10.94 42.58
N LYS A 345 -12.73 10.15 43.22
CA LYS A 345 -12.33 9.30 44.33
C LYS A 345 -11.85 7.95 43.81
N PRO A 346 -10.59 7.54 44.07
CA PRO A 346 -10.09 6.23 43.69
C PRO A 346 -10.94 5.08 44.29
N TRP A 347 -11.12 4.02 43.50
CA TRP A 347 -11.97 2.87 43.90
C TRP A 347 -11.37 2.05 45.05
N GLY A 348 -10.10 2.07 45.28
CA GLY A 348 -9.40 1.17 46.23
C GLY A 348 -9.18 -0.23 45.61
N GLN A 349 -8.11 -0.89 46.05
CA GLN A 349 -7.65 -2.17 45.48
C GLN A 349 -8.70 -3.27 45.58
N GLU A 350 -9.45 -3.32 46.67
CA GLU A 350 -10.48 -4.36 46.85
C GLU A 350 -11.58 -4.29 45.79
N CYS A 351 -12.04 -3.06 45.48
CA CYS A 351 -13.05 -2.85 44.46
C CYS A 351 -12.50 -3.16 43.06
N GLN A 352 -11.26 -2.73 42.76
CA GLN A 352 -10.58 -3.06 41.48
C GLN A 352 -10.50 -4.59 41.29
N VAL A 353 -10.10 -5.34 42.32
CA VAL A 353 -10.01 -6.81 42.27
C VAL A 353 -11.40 -7.44 42.06
N LYS A 354 -12.44 -6.96 42.73
CA LYS A 354 -13.80 -7.50 42.59
C LYS A 354 -14.35 -7.29 41.17
N VAL A 355 -14.21 -6.08 40.62
CA VAL A 355 -14.63 -5.77 39.23
C VAL A 355 -13.81 -6.60 38.23
N GLY A 356 -12.48 -6.66 38.38
CA GLY A 356 -11.62 -7.45 37.52
C GLY A 356 -11.90 -8.94 37.59
N SER A 357 -12.14 -9.50 38.79
CA SER A 357 -12.51 -10.93 38.95
C SER A 357 -13.83 -11.26 38.27
N ARG A 358 -14.84 -10.40 38.38
CA ARG A 358 -16.13 -10.65 37.71
C ARG A 358 -15.98 -10.63 36.20
N LEU A 359 -15.24 -9.70 35.66
CA LEU A 359 -14.95 -9.62 34.21
C LEU A 359 -14.17 -10.84 33.71
N ILE A 360 -13.18 -11.33 34.47
CA ILE A 360 -12.45 -12.55 34.16
C ILE A 360 -13.41 -13.76 34.15
N HIS A 361 -14.31 -13.85 35.12
CA HIS A 361 -15.29 -14.93 35.19
C HIS A 361 -16.21 -14.94 33.97
N LEU A 362 -16.75 -13.78 33.57
CA LEU A 362 -17.55 -13.63 32.35
C LEU A 362 -16.78 -14.02 31.10
N LEU A 363 -15.48 -13.69 31.01
CA LEU A 363 -14.64 -14.09 29.89
C LEU A 363 -14.42 -15.60 29.85
N ILE A 364 -14.19 -16.26 31.00
CA ILE A 364 -14.03 -17.73 31.06
C ILE A 364 -15.30 -18.44 30.59
N GLU A 365 -16.48 -17.90 30.92
CA GLU A 365 -17.77 -18.47 30.56
C GLU A 365 -18.11 -18.28 29.07
N THR A 366 -17.59 -17.23 28.42
CA THR A 366 -18.00 -16.82 27.06
C THR A 366 -16.95 -17.08 25.99
N ALA A 367 -15.67 -17.26 26.37
CA ALA A 367 -14.59 -17.46 25.41
C ALA A 367 -14.35 -18.94 25.11
N TYR A 368 -14.61 -19.34 23.88
CA TYR A 368 -14.40 -20.70 23.37
C TYR A 368 -13.43 -20.68 22.20
N ILE A 369 -12.75 -21.82 21.99
CA ILE A 369 -11.92 -22.10 20.83
C ILE A 369 -12.37 -23.40 20.17
N GLN A 370 -12.23 -23.43 18.86
CA GLN A 370 -12.52 -24.59 18.04
C GLN A 370 -11.23 -25.02 17.35
N PRO A 371 -10.71 -26.24 17.61
CA PRO A 371 -9.59 -26.76 16.85
C PRO A 371 -9.96 -26.93 15.38
N PRO A 372 -8.98 -26.83 14.45
CA PRO A 372 -9.24 -27.13 13.05
C PRO A 372 -9.70 -28.59 12.93
N VAL A 373 -10.86 -28.79 12.33
CA VAL A 373 -11.43 -30.13 12.10
C VAL A 373 -10.68 -30.76 10.93
N ASN A 374 -9.86 -31.76 11.21
CA ASN A 374 -9.15 -32.55 10.19
C ASN A 374 -9.95 -33.75 9.68
N GLN A 375 -11.20 -33.96 10.15
CA GLN A 375 -12.05 -35.07 9.76
C GLN A 375 -13.46 -34.57 9.39
N LEU A 376 -13.99 -35.08 8.29
CA LEU A 376 -15.28 -34.68 7.71
C LEU A 376 -16.49 -35.13 8.54
N ASP A 377 -16.33 -36.04 9.51
CA ASP A 377 -17.42 -36.72 10.21
C ASP A 377 -17.46 -36.53 11.74
N GLY A 378 -16.64 -35.65 12.30
CA GLY A 378 -16.60 -35.42 13.76
C GLY A 378 -17.44 -34.19 14.16
N SER A 379 -18.21 -34.28 15.26
CA SER A 379 -18.80 -33.10 15.90
C SER A 379 -17.69 -32.09 16.27
N PRO A 380 -17.91 -30.77 16.12
CA PRO A 380 -16.89 -29.77 16.41
C PRO A 380 -16.53 -29.80 17.91
N ASP A 381 -15.25 -30.09 18.21
CA ASP A 381 -14.71 -30.09 19.58
C ASP A 381 -14.54 -28.64 20.05
N ILE A 382 -15.59 -28.05 20.60
CA ILE A 382 -15.59 -26.67 21.12
C ILE A 382 -15.12 -26.73 22.57
N ARG A 383 -14.01 -26.02 22.89
CA ARG A 383 -13.41 -26.02 24.24
C ARG A 383 -13.37 -24.62 24.83
N PRO A 384 -13.47 -24.46 26.18
CA PRO A 384 -13.20 -23.19 26.81
C PRO A 384 -11.77 -22.71 26.53
N ALA A 385 -11.62 -21.44 26.16
CA ALA A 385 -10.29 -20.85 25.92
C ALA A 385 -9.47 -20.67 27.20
N PHE A 386 -10.13 -20.57 28.34
CA PHE A 386 -9.53 -20.33 29.66
C PHE A 386 -10.10 -21.27 30.70
N LYS A 387 -9.23 -21.66 31.67
CA LYS A 387 -9.62 -22.46 32.83
C LYS A 387 -9.10 -21.83 34.12
N HIS A 388 -9.90 -21.87 35.17
CA HIS A 388 -9.46 -21.51 36.52
C HIS A 388 -8.93 -22.76 37.21
N THR A 389 -7.68 -22.72 37.70
CA THR A 389 -6.99 -23.81 38.36
C THR A 389 -6.41 -23.38 39.72
N LEU A 390 -6.21 -24.29 40.63
CA LEU A 390 -5.52 -24.05 41.90
C LEU A 390 -4.10 -24.62 41.82
N LYS A 391 -3.11 -23.76 42.01
CA LYS A 391 -1.69 -24.13 42.06
C LYS A 391 -1.14 -24.03 43.47
N THR A 392 -0.19 -24.92 43.80
CA THR A 392 0.53 -24.91 45.07
C THR A 392 1.97 -24.46 44.86
N VAL A 393 2.47 -23.57 45.73
CA VAL A 393 3.90 -23.24 45.79
C VAL A 393 4.44 -23.79 47.16
N GLN A 394 5.47 -24.60 47.06
CA GLN A 394 6.36 -24.95 48.21
C GLN A 394 7.52 -23.95 48.21
N ASN A 395 7.72 -23.23 49.31
CA ASN A 395 8.95 -22.48 49.52
C ASN A 395 9.97 -23.45 50.14
N ASP A 396 11.14 -23.59 49.55
CA ASP A 396 12.21 -24.50 49.99
C ASP A 396 12.72 -24.22 51.43
N SER A 397 12.38 -23.06 52.01
CA SER A 397 12.80 -22.64 53.35
C SER A 397 11.76 -22.77 54.45
N GLN A 398 10.52 -23.06 54.12
CA GLN A 398 9.44 -23.21 55.11
C GLN A 398 8.44 -24.30 54.68
N LYS A 399 8.01 -25.16 55.65
CA LYS A 399 7.01 -26.24 55.43
C LYS A 399 5.59 -25.76 55.02
N ASP A 400 5.42 -24.48 54.77
CA ASP A 400 4.11 -23.91 54.43
C ASP A 400 3.78 -24.05 52.92
N VAL A 401 2.83 -24.90 52.64
CA VAL A 401 2.23 -25.08 51.32
C VAL A 401 1.14 -24.00 51.10
N ARG A 402 1.42 -23.01 50.28
CA ARG A 402 0.42 -22.00 49.95
C ARG A 402 -0.27 -22.31 48.63
N ARG A 403 -1.61 -22.33 48.65
CA ARG A 403 -2.45 -22.50 47.45
C ARG A 403 -2.87 -21.12 46.92
N TYR A 404 -2.84 -20.95 45.58
CA TYR A 404 -3.34 -19.76 44.91
C TYR A 404 -4.12 -20.10 43.65
N GLY A 405 -5.13 -19.25 43.30
CA GLY A 405 -5.89 -19.35 42.06
C GLY A 405 -5.05 -18.87 40.87
N ALA A 406 -5.01 -19.69 39.82
CA ALA A 406 -4.38 -19.36 38.55
C ALA A 406 -5.39 -19.48 37.41
N ILE A 407 -5.23 -18.62 36.41
CA ILE A 407 -5.91 -18.73 35.11
C ILE A 407 -4.93 -19.37 34.15
N GLU A 408 -5.39 -20.38 33.45
CA GLU A 408 -4.63 -21.04 32.38
C GLU A 408 -5.37 -20.85 31.06
N CYS A 409 -4.62 -20.58 29.98
CA CYS A 409 -5.19 -20.62 28.65
C CYS A 409 -5.00 -22.00 28.02
N ASP A 410 -5.94 -22.39 27.15
CA ASP A 410 -5.84 -23.66 26.45
C ASP A 410 -4.57 -23.69 25.58
N PRO A 411 -3.80 -24.82 25.60
CA PRO A 411 -2.58 -24.93 24.80
C PRO A 411 -2.76 -24.68 23.30
N LEU A 412 -3.98 -24.84 22.77
CA LEU A 412 -4.28 -24.54 21.37
C LEU A 412 -4.16 -23.05 21.04
N VAL A 413 -4.40 -22.14 22.00
CA VAL A 413 -4.20 -20.70 21.80
C VAL A 413 -2.72 -20.40 21.58
N HIS A 414 -1.84 -21.01 22.38
CA HIS A 414 -0.39 -20.85 22.25
C HIS A 414 0.15 -21.53 20.98
N LYS A 415 -0.23 -22.78 20.75
CA LYS A 415 0.14 -23.51 19.53
C LYS A 415 -0.40 -22.84 18.25
N GLY A 416 -1.57 -22.21 18.32
CA GLY A 416 -2.10 -21.44 17.20
C GLY A 416 -1.28 -20.17 16.90
N LEU A 417 -0.70 -19.55 17.92
CA LEU A 417 0.23 -18.44 17.77
C LEU A 417 1.51 -18.89 17.05
N GLU A 418 2.12 -19.99 17.51
CA GLU A 418 3.34 -20.57 16.92
C GLU A 418 3.12 -21.08 15.49
N LYS A 419 1.96 -21.70 15.20
CA LYS A 419 1.62 -22.27 13.90
C LYS A 419 1.02 -21.26 12.91
N SER A 420 0.94 -19.98 13.27
CA SER A 420 0.28 -18.97 12.47
C SER A 420 1.16 -18.47 11.29
N ALA A 421 1.61 -19.41 10.43
CA ALA A 421 2.32 -19.11 9.18
C ALA A 421 1.58 -18.13 8.25
N ARG A 422 0.27 -17.92 8.45
CA ARG A 422 -0.56 -16.97 7.67
C ARG A 422 -0.14 -15.51 7.80
N HIS A 423 0.65 -15.18 8.80
CA HIS A 423 1.09 -13.81 9.09
C HIS A 423 2.57 -13.58 8.78
N ILE A 424 3.27 -14.61 8.31
CA ILE A 424 4.63 -14.47 7.80
C ILE A 424 4.58 -13.65 6.52
N VAL A 425 5.43 -12.64 6.43
CA VAL A 425 5.65 -11.91 5.18
C VAL A 425 6.42 -12.84 4.24
N ILE A 426 5.80 -13.25 3.14
CA ILE A 426 6.41 -14.17 2.19
C ILE A 426 7.63 -13.50 1.57
N PRO A 427 8.83 -14.09 1.67
CA PRO A 427 10.09 -13.50 1.24
C PRO A 427 10.31 -13.75 -0.26
N TYR A 428 9.48 -13.16 -1.11
CA TYR A 428 9.62 -13.29 -2.55
C TYR A 428 10.98 -12.76 -3.03
N MET A 429 11.73 -13.60 -3.75
CA MET A 429 13.01 -13.29 -4.37
C MET A 429 12.88 -13.30 -5.90
N PRO A 430 13.81 -12.68 -6.67
CA PRO A 430 13.89 -12.91 -8.11
C PRO A 430 14.10 -14.41 -8.41
N MET A 431 13.52 -14.91 -9.51
CA MET A 431 13.62 -16.32 -9.88
C MET A 431 14.74 -16.56 -10.88
N LEU A 432 15.52 -17.62 -10.66
CA LEU A 432 16.58 -18.07 -11.59
C LEU A 432 16.06 -18.86 -12.78
N VAL A 433 14.81 -19.32 -12.69
CA VAL A 433 14.10 -20.04 -13.75
C VAL A 433 12.81 -19.30 -14.10
N PRO A 434 12.26 -19.48 -15.31
CA PRO A 434 10.99 -18.88 -15.65
C PRO A 434 9.89 -19.24 -14.63
N PRO A 435 9.01 -18.30 -14.27
CA PRO A 435 7.88 -18.56 -13.37
C PRO A 435 6.96 -19.65 -13.91
N ILE A 436 6.26 -20.32 -12.99
CA ILE A 436 5.19 -21.25 -13.37
C ILE A 436 3.99 -20.43 -13.87
N ASN A 437 3.39 -20.86 -14.97
CA ASN A 437 2.21 -20.22 -15.55
C ASN A 437 1.03 -20.19 -14.57
N TRP A 438 0.31 -19.07 -14.55
CA TRP A 438 -0.90 -18.95 -13.78
C TRP A 438 -2.03 -19.81 -14.37
N THR A 439 -2.54 -20.74 -13.58
CA THR A 439 -3.66 -21.62 -13.96
C THR A 439 -4.85 -21.51 -13.01
N GLY A 440 -4.71 -20.72 -11.96
CA GLY A 440 -5.76 -20.51 -10.94
C GLY A 440 -5.37 -19.46 -9.91
N PHE A 441 -6.25 -19.21 -8.95
CA PHE A 441 -6.03 -18.18 -7.92
C PHE A 441 -4.75 -18.41 -7.09
N ASP A 442 -4.49 -19.66 -6.71
CA ASP A 442 -3.39 -20.07 -5.85
C ASP A 442 -2.34 -20.96 -6.60
N LYS A 443 -2.37 -20.96 -7.96
CA LYS A 443 -1.54 -21.84 -8.79
C LYS A 443 -0.78 -21.05 -9.83
N GLY A 444 0.52 -20.92 -9.68
CA GLY A 444 1.45 -20.21 -10.57
C GLY A 444 2.53 -19.46 -9.82
N ALA A 445 3.41 -18.78 -10.54
CA ALA A 445 4.52 -17.96 -10.12
C ALA A 445 5.70 -18.76 -9.53
N TYR A 446 5.80 -18.91 -8.19
CA TYR A 446 6.93 -19.54 -7.53
C TYR A 446 6.84 -21.09 -7.50
N LEU A 447 7.99 -21.76 -7.34
CA LEU A 447 8.07 -23.23 -7.30
C LEU A 447 7.61 -23.80 -5.97
N PHE A 448 7.94 -23.11 -4.88
CA PHE A 448 7.69 -23.54 -3.49
C PHE A 448 6.89 -22.51 -2.68
N LEU A 449 7.18 -21.21 -2.83
CA LEU A 449 6.54 -20.17 -2.05
C LEU A 449 5.05 -20.02 -2.41
N PRO A 450 4.15 -19.87 -1.40
CA PRO A 450 2.74 -19.65 -1.65
C PRO A 450 2.51 -18.40 -2.49
N SER A 451 1.80 -18.53 -3.59
CA SER A 451 1.56 -17.45 -4.55
C SER A 451 0.06 -17.24 -4.78
N HIS A 452 -0.34 -15.99 -4.94
CA HIS A 452 -1.72 -15.62 -5.23
C HIS A 452 -1.76 -14.65 -6.41
N VAL A 453 -2.60 -14.95 -7.40
CA VAL A 453 -2.71 -14.13 -8.61
C VAL A 453 -3.21 -12.71 -8.34
N MET A 454 -3.92 -12.51 -7.23
CA MET A 454 -4.39 -11.19 -6.78
C MET A 454 -4.02 -10.93 -5.32
N ARG A 455 -3.46 -9.75 -5.04
CA ARG A 455 -3.14 -9.26 -3.69
C ARG A 455 -4.44 -8.93 -2.94
N ILE A 456 -4.88 -9.84 -2.07
CA ILE A 456 -6.11 -9.67 -1.28
C ILE A 456 -5.73 -9.54 0.19
N HIS A 457 -5.80 -8.33 0.73
CA HIS A 457 -5.52 -8.05 2.14
C HIS A 457 -6.69 -8.48 3.05
N GLY A 458 -6.96 -9.80 3.11
CA GLY A 458 -8.01 -10.36 3.97
C GLY A 458 -9.44 -10.28 3.42
N ALA A 459 -9.67 -9.71 2.24
CA ALA A 459 -10.99 -9.61 1.63
C ALA A 459 -11.47 -10.97 1.07
N LYS A 460 -12.16 -11.75 1.91
CA LYS A 460 -12.66 -13.07 1.56
C LYS A 460 -13.60 -13.04 0.34
N GLN A 461 -14.46 -12.03 0.27
CA GLN A 461 -15.42 -11.89 -0.85
C GLN A 461 -14.72 -11.69 -2.20
N GLN A 462 -13.66 -10.90 -2.27
CA GLN A 462 -12.87 -10.71 -3.50
C GLN A 462 -12.22 -12.01 -3.95
N ARG A 463 -11.60 -12.75 -3.03
CA ARG A 463 -11.01 -14.07 -3.33
C ARG A 463 -12.04 -15.03 -3.90
N GLU A 464 -13.20 -15.14 -3.27
CA GLU A 464 -14.28 -16.00 -3.75
C GLU A 464 -14.81 -15.57 -5.11
N ALA A 465 -14.89 -14.26 -5.39
CA ALA A 465 -15.30 -13.73 -6.68
C ALA A 465 -14.33 -14.13 -7.81
N VAL A 466 -13.02 -13.99 -7.58
CA VAL A 466 -12.00 -14.42 -8.57
C VAL A 466 -12.03 -15.94 -8.77
N LYS A 467 -12.14 -16.73 -7.69
CA LYS A 467 -12.24 -18.20 -7.79
C LYS A 467 -13.47 -18.69 -8.55
N ARG A 468 -14.58 -17.95 -8.51
CA ARG A 468 -15.83 -18.28 -9.22
C ARG A 468 -15.89 -17.75 -10.64
N ALA A 469 -14.96 -16.87 -11.03
CA ALA A 469 -14.94 -16.35 -12.40
C ALA A 469 -14.66 -17.48 -13.40
N PRO A 470 -15.33 -17.50 -14.57
CA PRO A 470 -15.08 -18.48 -15.60
C PRO A 470 -13.61 -18.44 -16.05
N LYS A 471 -13.01 -19.61 -16.26
CA LYS A 471 -11.60 -19.71 -16.69
C LYS A 471 -11.34 -18.93 -18.00
N SER A 472 -12.23 -19.05 -18.97
CA SER A 472 -12.13 -18.33 -20.27
C SER A 472 -12.03 -16.79 -20.11
N GLN A 473 -12.54 -16.23 -19.04
CA GLN A 473 -12.41 -14.78 -18.76
C GLN A 473 -11.10 -14.41 -18.09
N LEU A 474 -10.45 -15.35 -17.41
CA LEU A 474 -9.19 -15.15 -16.69
C LEU A 474 -7.97 -15.55 -17.52
N GLU A 475 -8.11 -16.42 -18.51
CA GLU A 475 -7.01 -16.89 -19.36
C GLU A 475 -6.20 -15.75 -20.00
N PRO A 476 -6.80 -14.71 -20.63
CA PRO A 476 -6.01 -13.62 -21.19
C PRO A 476 -5.23 -12.83 -20.12
N VAL A 477 -5.77 -12.75 -18.90
CA VAL A 477 -5.12 -12.09 -17.77
C VAL A 477 -3.94 -12.91 -17.26
N TYR A 478 -4.11 -14.23 -17.16
CA TYR A 478 -3.02 -15.13 -16.78
C TYR A 478 -1.89 -15.09 -17.81
N GLU A 479 -2.23 -15.18 -19.12
CA GLU A 479 -1.26 -15.07 -20.19
C GLU A 479 -0.49 -13.74 -20.16
N ALA A 480 -1.17 -12.61 -19.85
CA ALA A 480 -0.52 -11.31 -19.72
C ALA A 480 0.45 -11.26 -18.53
N LEU A 481 0.06 -11.81 -17.38
CA LEU A 481 0.94 -11.90 -16.20
C LEU A 481 2.15 -12.78 -16.43
N ASP A 482 1.95 -13.91 -17.11
CA ASP A 482 3.02 -14.83 -17.51
C ASP A 482 3.97 -14.14 -18.50
N THR A 483 3.45 -13.40 -19.47
CA THR A 483 4.24 -12.61 -20.43
C THR A 483 5.14 -11.61 -19.72
N LEU A 484 4.61 -10.84 -18.78
CA LEU A 484 5.38 -9.91 -17.96
C LEU A 484 6.41 -10.63 -17.07
N GLY A 485 6.05 -11.81 -16.56
CA GLY A 485 6.91 -12.65 -15.74
C GLY A 485 8.07 -13.27 -16.51
N TYR A 486 7.93 -13.52 -17.80
CA TYR A 486 8.94 -14.12 -18.65
C TYR A 486 10.00 -13.14 -19.15
N THR A 487 9.84 -11.84 -18.96
CA THR A 487 10.91 -10.87 -19.23
C THR A 487 12.11 -11.17 -18.35
N LYS A 488 13.23 -11.51 -19.00
CA LYS A 488 14.47 -11.92 -18.33
C LYS A 488 15.33 -10.70 -18.05
N TRP A 489 15.68 -10.49 -16.79
CA TRP A 489 16.48 -9.37 -16.30
C TRP A 489 17.88 -9.80 -15.92
N ARG A 490 18.85 -8.87 -15.95
CA ARG A 490 20.19 -9.02 -15.37
C ARG A 490 20.63 -7.74 -14.69
N ILE A 491 21.71 -7.82 -13.91
CA ILE A 491 22.31 -6.68 -13.20
C ILE A 491 23.32 -5.99 -14.11
N ASN A 492 23.17 -4.67 -14.26
CA ASN A 492 24.21 -3.81 -14.83
C ASN A 492 25.35 -3.66 -13.82
N LYS A 493 26.44 -4.41 -14.03
CA LYS A 493 27.57 -4.51 -13.09
C LYS A 493 28.34 -3.19 -12.99
N ARG A 494 28.40 -2.39 -14.07
CA ARG A 494 29.10 -1.10 -14.07
C ARG A 494 28.37 -0.10 -13.18
N VAL A 495 27.07 0.07 -13.39
CA VAL A 495 26.25 0.97 -12.57
C VAL A 495 26.22 0.51 -11.11
N LEU A 496 26.06 -0.79 -10.83
CA LEU A 496 26.12 -1.31 -9.47
C LEU A 496 27.44 -0.99 -8.77
N SER A 497 28.58 -1.08 -9.49
CA SER A 497 29.89 -0.75 -8.94
C SER A 497 29.98 0.72 -8.52
N VAL A 498 29.43 1.64 -9.32
CA VAL A 498 29.39 3.08 -9.00
C VAL A 498 28.51 3.33 -7.78
N ILE A 499 27.34 2.70 -7.72
CA ILE A 499 26.43 2.83 -6.59
C ILE A 499 27.05 2.29 -5.30
N ASP A 500 27.74 1.14 -5.36
CA ASP A 500 28.42 0.56 -4.19
C ASP A 500 29.51 1.49 -3.67
N GLN A 501 30.26 2.16 -4.54
CA GLN A 501 31.28 3.14 -4.16
C GLN A 501 30.64 4.39 -3.54
N LEU A 502 29.61 4.95 -4.14
CA LEU A 502 28.86 6.10 -3.58
C LEU A 502 28.29 5.77 -2.22
N TRP A 503 27.71 4.58 -2.08
CA TRP A 503 27.13 4.12 -0.83
C TRP A 503 28.19 3.89 0.26
N ALA A 504 29.35 3.33 -0.10
CA ALA A 504 30.49 3.17 0.82
C ALA A 504 31.03 4.52 1.30
N ASN A 505 31.02 5.53 0.44
CA ASN A 505 31.52 6.89 0.70
C ASN A 505 30.48 7.81 1.40
N GLY A 506 29.40 7.25 1.94
CA GLY A 506 28.44 8.01 2.76
C GLY A 506 27.12 8.34 2.10
N GLY A 507 26.90 8.00 0.83
CA GLY A 507 25.68 8.36 0.09
C GLY A 507 25.68 9.84 -0.35
N ARG A 508 24.58 10.57 -0.13
CA ARG A 508 24.38 12.02 -0.37
C ARG A 508 24.29 12.46 -1.83
N LEU A 509 24.71 11.63 -2.77
CA LEU A 509 24.70 11.95 -4.21
C LEU A 509 23.65 11.10 -4.92
N ALA A 510 23.16 11.59 -6.07
CA ALA A 510 22.19 10.89 -6.90
C ALA A 510 20.94 10.41 -6.10
N ASP A 511 20.34 11.29 -5.32
CA ASP A 511 19.19 11.00 -4.43
C ASP A 511 19.41 9.88 -3.39
N LEU A 512 20.64 9.40 -3.22
CA LEU A 512 20.96 8.48 -2.14
C LEU A 512 20.88 9.20 -0.78
N VAL A 513 20.18 8.58 0.15
CA VAL A 513 20.07 9.08 1.53
C VAL A 513 21.44 9.12 2.19
N ASP A 514 21.67 10.14 3.00
CA ASP A 514 22.85 10.26 3.84
C ASP A 514 22.94 9.10 4.85
N ARG A 515 24.11 8.48 4.95
CA ARG A 515 24.37 7.40 5.92
C ARG A 515 24.53 7.91 7.35
N GLU A 516 24.78 9.19 7.53
CA GLU A 516 24.89 9.83 8.84
C GLU A 516 23.56 10.44 9.29
N ASP A 517 23.35 10.45 10.60
CA ASP A 517 22.23 11.12 11.22
C ASP A 517 22.50 12.63 11.33
N ILE A 518 21.45 13.43 11.25
CA ILE A 518 21.54 14.86 11.57
C ILE A 518 21.83 15.00 13.07
N PRO A 519 22.84 15.80 13.46
CA PRO A 519 23.10 16.06 14.86
C PRO A 519 21.89 16.70 15.54
N LEU A 520 21.63 16.29 16.77
CA LEU A 520 20.54 16.90 17.52
C LEU A 520 20.96 18.31 17.97
N PRO A 521 20.09 19.31 17.84
CA PRO A 521 20.36 20.64 18.33
C PRO A 521 20.68 20.64 19.83
N GLU A 522 21.73 21.34 20.23
CA GLU A 522 22.11 21.50 21.62
C GLU A 522 21.03 22.24 22.43
N GLU A 523 20.93 21.91 23.71
CA GLU A 523 19.97 22.55 24.60
C GLU A 523 20.38 24.02 24.83
N PRO A 524 19.51 25.00 24.61
CA PRO A 524 19.86 26.39 24.81
C PRO A 524 20.03 26.68 26.32
N ASP A 525 21.06 27.40 26.66
CA ASP A 525 21.34 27.83 28.04
C ASP A 525 20.53 29.08 28.41
N THR A 526 19.20 28.92 28.42
CA THR A 526 18.25 30.03 28.69
C THR A 526 17.03 29.53 29.44
N GLU A 527 16.47 30.38 30.29
CA GLU A 527 15.22 30.12 31.00
C GLU A 527 13.97 30.59 30.21
N ASP A 528 14.15 31.17 29.02
CA ASP A 528 13.02 31.58 28.18
C ASP A 528 12.23 30.37 27.67
N GLU A 529 10.98 30.24 28.14
CA GLU A 529 10.09 29.17 27.69
C GLU A 529 9.85 29.19 26.18
N GLY A 530 9.94 30.33 25.50
CA GLY A 530 9.74 30.48 24.07
C GLY A 530 10.88 29.82 23.31
N GLU A 531 12.14 30.05 23.71
CA GLU A 531 13.33 29.45 23.11
C GLU A 531 13.41 27.95 23.38
N ILE A 532 13.13 27.53 24.63
CA ILE A 532 13.06 26.11 25.00
C ILE A 532 11.98 25.39 24.16
N ARG A 533 10.84 26.03 23.87
CA ARG A 533 9.78 25.46 23.03
C ARG A 533 10.21 25.33 21.58
N LYS A 534 10.92 26.32 21.02
CA LYS A 534 11.51 26.28 19.69
C LYS A 534 12.57 25.19 19.58
N TRP A 535 13.46 25.07 20.57
CA TRP A 535 14.45 24.01 20.63
C TRP A 535 13.81 22.62 20.68
N LYS A 536 12.83 22.38 21.56
CA LYS A 536 12.08 21.10 21.62
C LYS A 536 11.43 20.75 20.29
N TRP A 537 10.98 21.75 19.54
CA TRP A 537 10.43 21.55 18.20
C TRP A 537 11.54 21.14 17.20
N LYS A 538 12.69 21.83 17.21
CA LYS A 538 13.86 21.49 16.37
C LYS A 538 14.37 20.08 16.67
N VAL A 539 14.53 19.72 17.93
CA VAL A 539 14.91 18.35 18.35
C VAL A 539 13.91 17.30 17.85
N LYS A 540 12.61 17.59 17.94
CA LYS A 540 11.58 16.69 17.45
C LYS A 540 11.62 16.55 15.91
N ALA A 541 11.88 17.63 15.21
CA ALA A 541 12.04 17.61 13.74
C ALA A 541 13.27 16.80 13.34
N ALA A 542 14.43 17.04 13.96
CA ALA A 542 15.66 16.28 13.70
C ALA A 542 15.50 14.77 14.01
N LYS A 543 14.85 14.41 15.12
CA LYS A 543 14.54 13.00 15.42
C LYS A 543 13.60 12.35 14.39
N LYS A 544 12.62 13.11 13.88
CA LYS A 544 11.73 12.62 12.83
C LYS A 544 12.49 12.38 11.54
N GLU A 545 13.33 13.33 11.16
CA GLU A 545 14.18 13.24 9.98
C GLU A 545 15.14 12.04 10.07
N ASN A 546 15.83 11.86 11.19
CA ASN A 546 16.73 10.72 11.39
C ASN A 546 16.01 9.37 11.31
N ASN A 547 14.76 9.29 11.78
CA ASN A 547 13.95 8.09 11.62
C ASN A 547 13.56 7.84 10.15
N GLU A 548 13.27 8.89 9.40
CA GLU A 548 12.99 8.81 7.96
C GLU A 548 14.26 8.38 7.19
N ARG A 549 15.43 8.99 7.46
CA ARG A 549 16.72 8.59 6.90
C ARG A 549 17.08 7.14 7.23
N HIS A 550 16.86 6.72 8.47
CA HIS A 550 17.11 5.32 8.86
C HIS A 550 16.25 4.34 8.04
N SER A 551 14.97 4.64 7.85
CA SER A 551 14.08 3.82 7.01
C SER A 551 14.54 3.77 5.55
N GLN A 552 14.98 4.89 5.00
CA GLN A 552 15.52 4.98 3.64
C GLN A 552 16.84 4.21 3.50
N ARG A 553 17.74 4.28 4.48
CA ARG A 553 18.99 3.49 4.51
C ARG A 553 18.70 1.99 4.49
N CYS A 554 17.75 1.53 5.30
CA CYS A 554 17.32 0.13 5.28
C CYS A 554 16.76 -0.30 3.92
N ASP A 555 15.99 0.58 3.27
CA ASP A 555 15.43 0.32 1.94
C ASP A 555 16.53 0.18 0.87
N VAL A 556 17.54 1.10 0.88
CA VAL A 556 18.69 1.03 -0.04
C VAL A 556 19.49 -0.26 0.19
N GLU A 557 19.80 -0.61 1.44
CA GLU A 557 20.56 -1.84 1.75
C GLU A 557 19.81 -3.11 1.32
N LEU A 558 18.51 -3.18 1.49
CA LEU A 558 17.69 -4.32 1.03
C LEU A 558 17.75 -4.45 -0.50
N LYS A 559 17.70 -3.34 -1.24
CA LYS A 559 17.83 -3.32 -2.70
C LYS A 559 19.21 -3.77 -3.16
N LEU A 560 20.27 -3.20 -2.56
CA LEU A 560 21.65 -3.54 -2.88
C LEU A 560 22.01 -4.99 -2.50
N ALA A 561 21.47 -5.51 -1.39
CA ALA A 561 21.67 -6.91 -1.01
C ALA A 561 21.15 -7.88 -2.09
N VAL A 562 19.97 -7.59 -2.65
CA VAL A 562 19.44 -8.40 -3.76
C VAL A 562 20.27 -8.21 -5.03
N ALA A 563 20.67 -6.98 -5.38
CA ALA A 563 21.50 -6.70 -6.54
C ALA A 563 22.85 -7.45 -6.47
N ARG A 564 23.53 -7.40 -5.32
CA ARG A 564 24.80 -8.11 -5.07
C ARG A 564 24.62 -9.63 -5.15
N LYS A 565 23.49 -10.17 -4.65
CA LYS A 565 23.18 -11.61 -4.73
C LYS A 565 22.94 -12.06 -6.17
N MET A 566 22.34 -11.21 -7.01
CA MET A 566 22.01 -11.53 -8.42
C MET A 566 23.07 -11.08 -9.42
N LYS A 567 24.14 -10.41 -8.97
CA LYS A 567 25.18 -9.79 -9.82
C LYS A 567 25.80 -10.72 -10.86
N ASP A 568 26.05 -11.97 -10.47
CA ASP A 568 26.77 -12.93 -11.29
C ASP A 568 25.85 -13.94 -12.01
N GLU A 569 24.53 -13.78 -11.86
CA GLU A 569 23.57 -14.60 -12.59
C GLU A 569 23.45 -14.11 -14.03
N GLU A 570 23.34 -15.06 -14.99
CA GLU A 570 23.10 -14.72 -16.40
C GLU A 570 21.75 -14.03 -16.64
N GLY A 571 20.82 -14.23 -15.72
CA GLY A 571 19.54 -13.56 -15.71
C GLY A 571 18.58 -14.21 -14.74
N PHE A 572 17.52 -13.45 -14.41
CA PHE A 572 16.48 -13.82 -13.48
C PHE A 572 15.14 -13.23 -13.91
N TYR A 573 14.07 -13.66 -13.27
CA TYR A 573 12.71 -13.35 -13.65
C TYR A 573 11.93 -12.80 -12.46
N TYR A 574 10.91 -11.97 -12.75
CA TYR A 574 9.98 -11.45 -11.76
C TYR A 574 8.57 -11.97 -12.01
N PRO A 575 8.08 -12.95 -11.24
CA PRO A 575 6.66 -13.31 -11.30
C PRO A 575 5.79 -12.08 -10.98
N HIS A 576 4.67 -11.94 -11.70
CA HIS A 576 3.74 -10.83 -11.53
C HIS A 576 2.40 -11.30 -10.96
N ASN A 577 1.76 -10.45 -10.17
CA ASN A 577 0.40 -10.61 -9.70
C ASN A 577 -0.38 -9.29 -9.79
N LEU A 578 -1.69 -9.36 -9.58
CA LEU A 578 -2.58 -8.21 -9.65
C LEU A 578 -2.84 -7.58 -8.28
N ASP A 579 -3.08 -6.28 -8.25
CA ASP A 579 -3.84 -5.67 -7.18
C ASP A 579 -5.35 -5.83 -7.41
N PHE A 580 -6.17 -5.35 -6.46
CA PHE A 580 -7.64 -5.45 -6.56
C PHE A 580 -8.26 -4.64 -7.70
N ARG A 581 -7.50 -3.71 -8.32
CA ARG A 581 -7.94 -2.88 -9.45
C ARG A 581 -7.62 -3.54 -10.80
N GLY A 582 -6.74 -4.54 -10.82
CA GLY A 582 -6.28 -5.21 -12.03
C GLY A 582 -4.94 -4.71 -12.55
N ARG A 583 -4.23 -3.83 -11.82
CA ARG A 583 -2.85 -3.47 -12.14
C ARG A 583 -1.90 -4.59 -11.79
N ALA A 584 -0.98 -4.92 -12.71
CA ALA A 584 0.05 -5.93 -12.49
C ALA A 584 1.26 -5.35 -11.74
N TYR A 585 1.83 -6.16 -10.87
CA TYR A 585 3.01 -5.83 -10.07
C TYR A 585 3.96 -7.01 -9.98
N PRO A 586 5.29 -6.82 -10.04
CA PRO A 586 6.24 -7.85 -9.67
C PRO A 586 6.02 -8.26 -8.21
N MET A 587 6.12 -9.55 -7.92
CA MET A 587 5.88 -10.05 -6.57
C MET A 587 7.05 -9.73 -5.63
N HIS A 588 8.29 -9.70 -6.15
CA HIS A 588 9.47 -9.28 -5.38
C HIS A 588 9.38 -7.79 -5.00
N PRO A 589 9.51 -7.43 -3.68
CA PRO A 589 9.19 -6.09 -3.21
C PRO A 589 10.33 -5.07 -3.30
N TYR A 590 11.60 -5.50 -3.40
CA TYR A 590 12.73 -4.59 -3.22
C TYR A 590 13.34 -4.12 -4.55
N LEU A 591 14.12 -4.95 -5.20
CA LEU A 591 14.79 -4.65 -6.47
C LEU A 591 13.92 -5.09 -7.63
N ASN A 592 13.17 -4.18 -8.23
CA ASN A 592 12.37 -4.43 -9.42
C ASN A 592 12.23 -3.15 -10.26
N HIS A 593 11.79 -3.27 -11.50
CA HIS A 593 11.66 -2.18 -12.45
C HIS A 593 10.56 -1.14 -12.12
N LEU A 594 9.65 -1.42 -11.17
CA LEU A 594 8.71 -0.45 -10.62
C LEU A 594 9.35 0.42 -9.52
N GLY A 595 10.58 0.12 -9.13
CA GLY A 595 11.29 0.81 -8.05
C GLY A 595 11.76 2.23 -8.43
N SER A 596 12.59 2.81 -7.56
CA SER A 596 13.23 4.12 -7.76
C SER A 596 14.29 4.06 -8.86
N ASP A 597 14.83 5.23 -9.24
CA ASP A 597 15.93 5.38 -10.18
C ASP A 597 17.09 4.40 -9.93
N LEU A 598 17.51 4.23 -8.66
CA LEU A 598 18.50 3.22 -8.28
C LEU A 598 18.15 1.81 -8.79
N CYS A 599 16.90 1.36 -8.65
CA CYS A 599 16.49 0.04 -9.11
C CYS A 599 16.48 -0.07 -10.63
N ARG A 600 16.00 0.97 -11.29
CA ARG A 600 15.89 1.03 -12.76
C ARG A 600 17.25 1.13 -13.42
N GLY A 601 18.18 1.91 -12.87
CA GLY A 601 19.55 2.02 -13.37
C GLY A 601 20.38 0.74 -13.22
N ILE A 602 20.11 -0.09 -12.20
CA ILE A 602 20.78 -1.38 -11.98
C ILE A 602 20.24 -2.47 -12.92
N LEU A 603 18.97 -2.42 -13.33
CA LEU A 603 18.31 -3.47 -14.08
C LEU A 603 18.41 -3.24 -15.58
N GLU A 604 18.82 -4.29 -16.31
CA GLU A 604 18.79 -4.31 -17.79
C GLU A 604 18.26 -5.65 -18.30
N PHE A 605 17.81 -5.69 -19.54
CA PHE A 605 17.37 -6.95 -20.16
C PHE A 605 18.54 -7.94 -20.25
N ALA A 606 18.33 -9.19 -19.85
CA ALA A 606 19.37 -10.21 -19.96
C ALA A 606 19.66 -10.58 -21.43
N GLU A 607 18.65 -10.54 -22.29
CA GLU A 607 18.81 -10.70 -23.70
C GLU A 607 19.18 -9.37 -24.33
N GLY A 608 20.25 -9.36 -25.13
CA GLY A 608 20.65 -8.17 -25.88
C GLY A 608 20.15 -8.24 -27.31
N ARG A 609 19.82 -7.08 -27.88
CA ARG A 609 19.47 -6.93 -29.30
C ARG A 609 20.37 -5.91 -29.98
N PRO A 610 20.74 -6.12 -31.28
CA PRO A 610 21.44 -5.11 -32.04
C PRO A 610 20.57 -3.86 -32.18
N LEU A 611 21.18 -2.68 -32.18
CA LEU A 611 20.46 -1.40 -32.23
C LEU A 611 19.66 -1.23 -33.54
N GLY A 612 20.15 -1.77 -34.67
CA GLY A 612 19.50 -1.58 -35.96
C GLY A 612 19.49 -0.10 -36.40
N ASN A 613 18.66 0.23 -37.36
CA ASN A 613 18.64 1.57 -37.98
C ASN A 613 18.05 2.66 -37.05
N SER A 614 17.04 2.33 -36.24
CA SER A 614 16.36 3.31 -35.37
C SER A 614 16.86 3.32 -33.92
N GLY A 615 17.51 2.26 -33.46
CA GLY A 615 17.87 2.10 -32.06
C GLY A 615 18.84 3.15 -31.53
N LEU A 616 19.82 3.57 -32.32
CA LEU A 616 20.74 4.63 -31.91
C LEU A 616 20.02 5.98 -31.69
N ARG A 617 19.05 6.30 -32.56
CA ARG A 617 18.17 7.48 -32.40
C ARG A 617 17.38 7.38 -31.10
N TRP A 618 16.77 6.24 -30.80
CA TRP A 618 15.99 6.03 -29.60
C TRP A 618 16.84 6.04 -28.31
N LEU A 619 18.10 5.58 -28.35
CA LEU A 619 19.02 5.73 -27.22
C LEU A 619 19.32 7.20 -26.92
N LYS A 620 19.53 8.04 -27.96
CA LYS A 620 19.74 9.49 -27.78
C LYS A 620 18.49 10.17 -27.22
N VAL A 621 17.32 9.87 -27.73
CA VAL A 621 16.04 10.36 -27.21
C VAL A 621 15.83 9.93 -25.76
N HIS A 622 16.15 8.69 -25.43
CA HIS A 622 16.01 8.16 -24.07
C HIS A 622 16.93 8.84 -23.07
N LEU A 623 18.20 9.08 -23.45
CA LEU A 623 19.11 9.85 -22.60
C LEU A 623 18.56 11.24 -22.30
N ALA A 624 18.05 11.95 -23.32
CA ALA A 624 17.45 13.27 -23.16
C ALA A 624 16.22 13.24 -22.23
N ASN A 625 15.39 12.18 -22.32
CA ASN A 625 14.24 11.97 -21.43
C ASN A 625 14.67 11.76 -19.97
N LEU A 626 15.73 10.99 -19.74
CA LEU A 626 16.27 10.70 -18.40
C LEU A 626 16.95 11.93 -17.78
N TYR A 627 17.61 12.74 -18.60
CA TYR A 627 18.18 14.01 -18.14
C TYR A 627 17.08 14.99 -17.74
N ALA A 628 15.99 15.03 -18.49
CA ALA A 628 14.83 15.89 -18.29
C ALA A 628 15.18 17.41 -18.27
N GLY A 629 14.89 18.12 -17.18
CA GLY A 629 15.21 19.56 -17.08
C GLY A 629 14.47 20.45 -18.09
N GLY A 630 13.45 19.95 -18.77
CA GLY A 630 12.72 20.60 -19.86
C GLY A 630 13.10 20.11 -21.27
N VAL A 631 14.19 19.35 -21.39
CA VAL A 631 14.62 18.73 -22.65
C VAL A 631 13.60 17.65 -23.08
N ASP A 632 13.01 16.97 -22.15
CA ASP A 632 11.90 16.01 -22.32
C ASP A 632 10.64 16.64 -22.96
N LYS A 633 10.57 17.96 -23.12
CA LYS A 633 9.48 18.68 -23.77
C LYS A 633 9.82 19.17 -25.19
N LEU A 634 11.03 18.92 -25.64
CA LEU A 634 11.41 19.18 -27.03
C LEU A 634 10.83 18.10 -27.97
N CYS A 635 10.75 18.44 -29.27
CA CYS A 635 10.50 17.43 -30.30
C CYS A 635 11.62 16.39 -30.32
N TYR A 636 11.39 15.23 -30.94
CA TYR A 636 12.39 14.17 -30.97
C TYR A 636 13.74 14.59 -31.56
N GLU A 637 13.72 15.41 -32.60
CA GLU A 637 14.93 15.98 -33.21
C GLU A 637 15.67 16.89 -32.23
N GLY A 638 14.95 17.69 -31.48
CA GLY A 638 15.52 18.54 -30.41
C GLY A 638 16.17 17.73 -29.29
N ARG A 639 15.57 16.59 -28.89
CA ARG A 639 16.14 15.66 -27.90
C ARG A 639 17.42 14.98 -28.44
N VAL A 640 17.42 14.56 -29.71
CA VAL A 640 18.61 14.01 -30.38
C VAL A 640 19.73 15.04 -30.41
N ALA A 641 19.44 16.28 -30.88
CA ALA A 641 20.42 17.38 -30.94
C ALA A 641 20.97 17.74 -29.55
N PHE A 642 20.15 17.71 -28.49
CA PHE A 642 20.61 17.88 -27.11
C PHE A 642 21.68 16.84 -26.76
N THR A 643 21.40 15.57 -26.99
CA THR A 643 22.34 14.47 -26.69
C THR A 643 23.62 14.60 -27.51
N GLU A 644 23.51 14.97 -28.79
CA GLU A 644 24.68 15.16 -29.68
C GLU A 644 25.55 16.32 -29.25
N ASN A 645 24.99 17.39 -28.72
CA ASN A 645 25.73 18.53 -28.18
C ASN A 645 26.46 18.26 -26.87
N HIS A 646 26.11 17.17 -26.15
CA HIS A 646 26.69 16.78 -24.88
C HIS A 646 27.48 15.46 -24.93
N LEU A 647 27.94 15.05 -26.13
CA LEU A 647 28.67 13.79 -26.27
C LEU A 647 29.94 13.71 -25.40
N ASP A 648 30.67 14.83 -25.26
CA ASP A 648 31.85 14.89 -24.39
C ASP A 648 31.51 14.62 -22.92
N ASP A 649 30.35 15.11 -22.45
CA ASP A 649 29.86 14.84 -21.09
C ASP A 649 29.35 13.41 -20.93
N VAL A 650 28.75 12.86 -22.00
CA VAL A 650 28.35 11.44 -22.04
C VAL A 650 29.56 10.53 -21.95
N PHE A 651 30.62 10.78 -22.73
CA PHE A 651 31.83 9.98 -22.68
C PHE A 651 32.56 10.11 -21.34
N ASP A 652 32.68 11.33 -20.80
CA ASP A 652 33.28 11.55 -19.47
C ASP A 652 32.49 10.85 -18.37
N SER A 653 31.16 10.91 -18.40
CA SER A 653 30.28 10.21 -17.44
C SER A 653 30.43 8.69 -17.53
N ALA A 654 30.60 8.14 -18.74
CA ALA A 654 30.77 6.71 -18.96
C ALA A 654 32.16 6.20 -18.50
N ASP A 655 33.21 6.96 -18.73
CA ASP A 655 34.61 6.58 -18.46
C ASP A 655 35.00 6.87 -17.01
N ARG A 656 34.59 8.03 -16.48
CA ARG A 656 34.98 8.54 -15.15
C ARG A 656 33.79 9.02 -14.34
N PRO A 657 32.86 8.12 -14.02
CA PRO A 657 31.58 8.49 -13.41
C PRO A 657 31.72 9.21 -12.07
N LEU A 658 32.80 8.98 -11.32
CA LEU A 658 33.04 9.57 -10.00
C LEU A 658 34.10 10.67 -10.00
N GLU A 659 35.13 10.56 -10.85
CA GLU A 659 36.27 11.47 -10.91
C GLU A 659 36.09 12.56 -11.97
N GLY A 660 35.22 12.36 -12.99
CA GLY A 660 34.99 13.28 -14.08
C GLY A 660 34.10 14.49 -13.72
N ARG A 661 33.53 15.13 -14.74
CA ARG A 661 32.62 16.28 -14.57
C ARG A 661 31.35 15.93 -13.83
N ARG A 662 30.98 14.63 -13.81
CA ARG A 662 29.77 14.10 -13.14
C ARG A 662 28.46 14.69 -13.68
N TRP A 663 28.42 15.02 -14.96
CA TRP A 663 27.24 15.58 -15.63
C TRP A 663 25.97 14.76 -15.41
N TRP A 664 26.05 13.44 -15.34
CA TRP A 664 24.93 12.54 -15.08
C TRP A 664 24.21 12.78 -13.73
N LEU A 665 24.87 13.42 -12.77
CA LEU A 665 24.25 13.79 -11.48
C LEU A 665 23.24 14.94 -11.59
N GLU A 666 23.29 15.73 -12.67
CA GLU A 666 22.36 16.82 -12.90
C GLU A 666 21.03 16.34 -13.48
N ALA A 667 20.96 15.10 -13.95
CA ALA A 667 19.77 14.47 -14.50
C ALA A 667 18.65 14.29 -13.44
N GLU A 668 17.40 14.28 -13.88
CA GLU A 668 16.25 13.97 -12.99
C GLU A 668 16.31 12.51 -12.50
N ASP A 669 16.79 11.58 -13.36
CA ASP A 669 17.01 10.16 -13.06
C ASP A 669 18.51 9.78 -13.22
N PRO A 670 19.37 10.11 -12.26
CA PRO A 670 20.83 10.07 -12.44
C PRO A 670 21.39 8.66 -12.72
N PHE A 671 20.98 7.61 -12.03
CA PHE A 671 21.51 6.26 -12.25
C PHE A 671 21.08 5.65 -13.58
N GLN A 672 19.87 5.93 -14.03
CA GLN A 672 19.41 5.57 -15.37
C GLN A 672 20.16 6.38 -16.44
N CYS A 673 20.38 7.68 -16.22
CA CYS A 673 21.18 8.54 -17.09
C CYS A 673 22.61 7.99 -17.23
N LEU A 674 23.27 7.59 -16.13
CA LEU A 674 24.58 6.95 -16.17
C LEU A 674 24.57 5.66 -16.99
N ALA A 675 23.56 4.81 -16.82
CA ALA A 675 23.41 3.59 -17.61
C ALA A 675 23.27 3.90 -19.11
N ALA A 676 22.51 4.94 -19.46
CA ALA A 676 22.34 5.43 -20.83
C ALA A 676 23.66 6.00 -21.41
N CYS A 677 24.41 6.79 -20.65
CA CYS A 677 25.72 7.30 -21.05
C CYS A 677 26.70 6.14 -21.36
N ILE A 678 26.74 5.13 -20.51
CA ILE A 678 27.61 3.94 -20.70
C ILE A 678 27.21 3.22 -22.00
N ASN A 679 25.93 2.95 -22.21
CA ASN A 679 25.45 2.19 -23.35
C ASN A 679 25.63 2.98 -24.68
N LEU A 680 25.33 4.29 -24.66
CA LEU A 680 25.51 5.16 -25.82
C LEU A 680 27.01 5.34 -26.17
N SER A 681 27.90 5.46 -25.18
CA SER A 681 29.33 5.52 -25.37
C SER A 681 29.87 4.26 -26.04
N GLU A 682 29.42 3.08 -25.59
CA GLU A 682 29.78 1.80 -26.20
C GLU A 682 29.31 1.71 -27.66
N ALA A 683 28.08 2.16 -27.94
CA ALA A 683 27.51 2.16 -29.29
C ALA A 683 28.29 3.09 -30.24
N LEU A 684 28.57 4.34 -29.81
CA LEU A 684 29.25 5.34 -30.64
C LEU A 684 30.73 5.03 -30.90
N ARG A 685 31.39 4.29 -30.01
CA ARG A 685 32.78 3.84 -30.17
C ARG A 685 32.91 2.57 -31.02
N SER A 686 31.79 1.90 -31.27
CA SER A 686 31.76 0.72 -32.14
C SER A 686 32.01 1.13 -33.60
N PRO A 687 32.75 0.33 -34.36
CA PRO A 687 32.91 0.55 -35.82
C PRO A 687 31.60 0.54 -36.60
N SER A 688 30.56 -0.14 -36.09
CA SER A 688 29.24 -0.18 -36.64
C SER A 688 28.19 -0.06 -35.49
N PRO A 689 27.74 1.15 -35.13
CA PRO A 689 26.79 1.36 -34.06
C PRO A 689 25.50 0.54 -34.18
N GLU A 690 25.01 0.34 -35.40
CA GLU A 690 23.77 -0.41 -35.67
C GLU A 690 23.87 -1.91 -35.31
N THR A 691 25.05 -2.48 -35.34
CA THR A 691 25.29 -3.90 -34.96
C THR A 691 25.64 -4.06 -33.51
N THR A 692 25.81 -2.96 -32.75
CA THR A 692 26.12 -2.99 -31.33
C THR A 692 24.92 -3.55 -30.56
N VAL A 693 25.20 -4.55 -29.71
CA VAL A 693 24.17 -5.21 -28.93
C VAL A 693 23.88 -4.38 -27.67
N SER A 694 22.66 -3.89 -27.57
CA SER A 694 22.16 -3.17 -26.39
C SER A 694 21.28 -4.06 -25.50
N HIS A 695 21.44 -3.93 -24.19
CA HIS A 695 20.62 -4.58 -23.18
C HIS A 695 19.72 -3.56 -22.46
N MET A 696 19.86 -2.29 -22.79
CA MET A 696 19.19 -1.21 -22.11
C MET A 696 17.69 -1.19 -22.42
N PRO A 697 16.81 -1.13 -21.41
CA PRO A 697 15.40 -0.85 -21.61
C PRO A 697 15.20 0.62 -21.98
N VAL A 698 14.51 0.89 -23.08
CA VAL A 698 14.07 2.24 -23.46
C VAL A 698 12.62 2.43 -23.03
N HIS A 699 12.36 3.49 -22.29
CA HIS A 699 11.08 3.81 -21.69
C HIS A 699 10.26 4.71 -22.61
N GLN A 700 8.97 4.44 -22.67
CA GLN A 700 7.97 5.28 -23.30
C GLN A 700 6.87 5.58 -22.27
N ASP A 701 6.78 6.84 -21.85
CA ASP A 701 5.91 7.26 -20.75
C ASP A 701 4.63 7.95 -21.27
N GLY A 702 3.49 7.67 -20.67
CA GLY A 702 2.24 8.37 -20.96
C GLY A 702 2.27 9.82 -20.49
N SER A 703 1.82 10.77 -21.30
CA SER A 703 1.89 12.22 -21.02
C SER A 703 1.06 12.71 -19.81
N CYS A 704 0.09 12.01 -19.38
CA CYS A 704 -0.69 12.12 -18.12
C CYS A 704 -1.78 11.04 -18.20
N ASN A 705 -1.40 9.81 -17.94
CA ASN A 705 -2.16 8.60 -18.26
C ASN A 705 -3.64 8.67 -17.81
N GLY A 706 -3.91 9.13 -16.57
CA GLY A 706 -5.28 9.22 -16.08
C GLY A 706 -6.17 10.19 -16.89
N LEU A 707 -5.63 11.34 -17.33
CA LEU A 707 -6.37 12.28 -18.18
C LEU A 707 -6.50 11.76 -19.62
N GLN A 708 -5.49 11.04 -20.16
CA GLN A 708 -5.60 10.35 -21.45
C GLN A 708 -6.78 9.39 -21.46
N HIS A 709 -6.92 8.57 -20.43
CA HIS A 709 -8.04 7.63 -20.29
C HIS A 709 -9.40 8.36 -20.16
N TYR A 710 -9.49 9.45 -19.43
CA TYR A 710 -10.74 10.22 -19.33
C TYR A 710 -11.09 10.95 -20.63
N ALA A 711 -10.11 11.52 -21.32
CA ALA A 711 -10.33 12.17 -22.62
C ALA A 711 -10.85 11.17 -23.66
N ALA A 712 -10.28 9.98 -23.71
CA ALA A 712 -10.76 8.90 -24.58
C ALA A 712 -12.18 8.43 -24.22
N LEU A 713 -12.48 8.24 -22.92
CA LEU A 713 -13.82 7.85 -22.44
C LEU A 713 -14.89 8.88 -22.80
N GLY A 714 -14.55 10.16 -22.58
CA GLY A 714 -15.48 11.28 -22.83
C GLY A 714 -15.52 11.76 -24.26
N ARG A 715 -14.64 11.28 -25.14
CA ARG A 715 -14.45 11.82 -26.49
C ARG A 715 -14.17 13.34 -26.48
N ASP A 716 -13.39 13.78 -25.50
CA ASP A 716 -13.08 15.18 -25.26
C ASP A 716 -11.93 15.64 -26.17
N LYS A 717 -12.24 16.43 -27.19
CA LYS A 717 -11.25 16.89 -28.17
C LYS A 717 -10.22 17.86 -27.57
N LEU A 718 -10.64 18.77 -26.68
CA LEU A 718 -9.74 19.70 -26.02
C LEU A 718 -8.83 18.97 -25.03
N GLY A 719 -9.41 18.10 -24.22
CA GLY A 719 -8.67 17.24 -23.32
C GLY A 719 -7.70 16.32 -24.06
N ALA A 720 -8.11 15.73 -25.18
CA ALA A 720 -7.27 14.87 -26.02
C ALA A 720 -6.03 15.58 -26.57
N ALA A 721 -6.20 16.81 -27.07
CA ALA A 721 -5.07 17.62 -27.55
C ALA A 721 -4.09 17.98 -26.41
N ALA A 722 -4.60 18.30 -25.22
CA ALA A 722 -3.78 18.68 -24.07
C ALA A 722 -2.90 17.52 -23.51
N VAL A 723 -3.27 16.25 -23.78
CA VAL A 723 -2.60 15.06 -23.27
C VAL A 723 -2.00 14.16 -24.38
N ASN A 724 -1.71 14.74 -25.55
CA ASN A 724 -1.04 14.06 -26.67
C ASN A 724 -1.82 12.85 -27.25
N LEU A 725 -3.16 12.88 -27.23
CA LEU A 725 -3.97 11.92 -27.98
C LEU A 725 -4.13 12.32 -29.45
N VAL A 726 -3.85 13.59 -29.77
CA VAL A 726 -3.88 14.15 -31.14
C VAL A 726 -2.45 14.40 -31.60
N GLY A 727 -2.17 14.22 -32.88
CA GLY A 727 -0.87 14.55 -33.49
C GLY A 727 -0.52 16.03 -33.36
N GLY A 728 0.77 16.32 -33.19
CA GLY A 728 1.33 17.67 -33.12
C GLY A 728 2.83 17.68 -33.40
N ASP A 729 3.39 18.85 -33.77
CA ASP A 729 4.82 19.00 -34.07
C ASP A 729 5.70 18.94 -32.81
N GLN A 730 5.10 19.22 -31.65
CA GLN A 730 5.77 19.18 -30.34
C GLN A 730 4.88 18.49 -29.31
N PRO A 731 5.45 17.86 -28.28
CA PRO A 731 4.65 17.27 -27.20
C PRO A 731 3.91 18.35 -26.41
N ALA A 732 2.60 18.20 -26.25
CA ALA A 732 1.81 19.04 -25.37
C ALA A 732 2.19 18.78 -23.91
N ASP A 733 2.36 19.85 -23.12
CA ASP A 733 2.58 19.79 -21.68
C ASP A 733 1.35 20.28 -20.92
N VAL A 734 0.50 19.36 -20.53
CA VAL A 734 -0.73 19.63 -19.77
C VAL A 734 -0.47 20.43 -18.49
N TYR A 735 0.66 20.21 -17.83
CA TYR A 735 0.99 20.93 -16.58
C TYR A 735 1.30 22.39 -16.82
N SER A 736 2.04 22.71 -17.87
CA SER A 736 2.30 24.09 -18.30
C SER A 736 1.02 24.77 -18.80
N GLY A 737 0.17 24.06 -19.53
CA GLY A 737 -1.14 24.56 -19.97
C GLY A 737 -2.05 24.95 -18.79
N ILE A 738 -2.12 24.07 -17.76
CA ILE A 738 -2.88 24.35 -16.55
C ILE A 738 -2.24 25.51 -15.75
N ALA A 739 -0.92 25.57 -15.65
CA ALA A 739 -0.24 26.69 -14.98
C ALA A 739 -0.54 28.01 -15.65
N ALA A 740 -0.54 28.08 -17.01
CA ALA A 740 -0.94 29.24 -17.78
C ALA A 740 -2.38 29.66 -17.49
N ARG A 741 -3.32 28.69 -17.44
CA ARG A 741 -4.71 28.96 -17.11
C ARG A 741 -4.90 29.45 -15.68
N VAL A 742 -4.19 28.87 -14.71
CA VAL A 742 -4.15 29.36 -13.33
C VAL A 742 -3.65 30.77 -13.26
N LEU A 743 -2.58 31.11 -14.01
CA LEU A 743 -2.02 32.45 -14.08
C LEU A 743 -3.01 33.47 -14.68
N GLU A 744 -3.78 33.11 -15.71
CA GLU A 744 -4.85 33.93 -16.27
C GLU A 744 -5.92 34.25 -15.24
N ILE A 745 -6.39 33.24 -14.51
CA ILE A 745 -7.40 33.40 -13.45
C ILE A 745 -6.84 34.35 -12.37
N MET A 746 -5.58 34.14 -11.94
CA MET A 746 -4.94 34.98 -10.92
C MET A 746 -4.71 36.41 -11.41
N LYS A 747 -4.31 36.64 -12.67
CA LYS A 747 -4.21 37.98 -13.27
C LYS A 747 -5.54 38.74 -13.30
N ARG A 748 -6.66 38.01 -13.55
CA ARG A 748 -8.01 38.58 -13.51
C ARG A 748 -8.39 38.96 -12.09
N ASP A 749 -8.09 38.08 -11.10
CA ASP A 749 -8.41 38.34 -9.71
C ASP A 749 -7.54 39.42 -9.07
N ALA A 750 -6.26 39.54 -9.46
CA ALA A 750 -5.33 40.57 -9.00
C ALA A 750 -5.77 42.01 -9.38
N LYS A 751 -6.59 42.17 -10.45
CA LYS A 751 -7.17 43.46 -10.86
C LYS A 751 -8.36 43.89 -9.99
N LYS A 752 -8.94 42.98 -9.19
CA LYS A 752 -10.06 43.29 -8.29
C LYS A 752 -9.61 44.13 -7.11
N ASP A 753 -10.53 44.89 -6.52
CA ASP A 753 -10.25 45.64 -5.31
C ASP A 753 -10.05 44.67 -4.09
N PRO A 754 -8.92 44.79 -3.36
CA PRO A 754 -8.66 43.94 -2.17
C PRO A 754 -9.64 44.14 -1.02
N GLN A 755 -10.31 45.31 -0.92
CA GLN A 755 -11.29 45.57 0.11
C GLN A 755 -12.58 44.75 -0.10
N THR A 756 -12.97 44.62 -1.36
CA THR A 756 -14.16 43.79 -1.72
C THR A 756 -13.84 42.32 -1.96
N ASN A 757 -12.60 41.99 -2.31
CA ASN A 757 -12.17 40.63 -2.58
C ASN A 757 -10.79 40.32 -1.95
N PRO A 758 -10.72 39.70 -0.78
CA PRO A 758 -9.47 39.37 -0.10
C PRO A 758 -8.51 38.50 -0.96
N ASN A 759 -9.05 37.72 -1.92
CA ASN A 759 -8.26 36.89 -2.82
C ASN A 759 -7.40 37.73 -3.81
N ALA A 760 -7.72 39.02 -4.04
CA ALA A 760 -6.94 39.87 -4.91
C ALA A 760 -5.50 40.10 -4.39
N LEU A 761 -5.32 40.17 -3.07
CA LEU A 761 -3.99 40.29 -2.46
C LEU A 761 -3.17 39.00 -2.64
N HIS A 762 -3.79 37.83 -2.34
CA HIS A 762 -3.15 36.55 -2.55
C HIS A 762 -2.81 36.30 -4.02
N ALA A 763 -3.68 36.72 -4.94
CA ALA A 763 -3.40 36.63 -6.37
C ALA A 763 -2.16 37.46 -6.77
N ARG A 764 -2.03 38.73 -6.30
CA ARG A 764 -0.86 39.57 -6.57
C ARG A 764 0.44 38.95 -6.04
N ASN A 765 0.44 38.36 -4.83
CA ASN A 765 1.62 37.78 -4.22
C ASN A 765 2.06 36.47 -4.92
N LEU A 766 1.12 35.77 -5.59
CA LEU A 766 1.38 34.49 -6.23
C LEU A 766 1.68 34.58 -7.74
N LEU A 767 1.48 35.73 -8.41
CA LEU A 767 1.66 35.88 -9.86
C LEU A 767 3.03 35.37 -10.37
N ASN A 768 4.10 35.61 -9.60
CA ASN A 768 5.46 35.22 -9.95
C ASN A 768 5.84 33.81 -9.41
N GLN A 769 4.93 33.14 -8.71
CA GLN A 769 5.16 31.82 -8.08
C GLN A 769 4.49 30.69 -8.85
N VAL A 770 3.59 31.03 -9.80
CA VAL A 770 2.86 30.02 -10.57
C VAL A 770 3.70 29.51 -11.71
N ASP A 771 4.12 28.28 -11.64
CA ASP A 771 4.83 27.56 -12.70
C ASP A 771 4.37 26.09 -12.77
N ARG A 772 4.93 25.36 -13.72
CA ARG A 772 4.71 23.92 -13.92
C ARG A 772 4.90 23.11 -12.63
N LYS A 773 6.00 23.39 -11.89
CA LYS A 773 6.37 22.62 -10.67
C LYS A 773 5.35 22.82 -9.55
N LEU A 774 4.73 23.99 -9.44
CA LEU A 774 3.72 24.28 -8.41
C LEU A 774 2.46 23.44 -8.61
N VAL A 775 1.97 23.30 -9.84
CA VAL A 775 0.69 22.66 -10.15
C VAL A 775 0.82 21.16 -10.45
N LYS A 776 1.98 20.66 -10.90
CA LYS A 776 2.22 19.29 -11.39
C LYS A 776 1.62 18.23 -10.45
N GLN A 777 1.94 18.27 -9.16
CA GLN A 777 1.49 17.27 -8.21
C GLN A 777 -0.03 17.28 -8.00
N THR A 778 -0.64 18.46 -7.98
CA THR A 778 -2.10 18.60 -7.83
C THR A 778 -2.82 18.09 -9.08
N VAL A 779 -2.31 18.39 -10.27
CA VAL A 779 -2.85 17.91 -11.54
C VAL A 779 -2.75 16.39 -11.64
N MET A 780 -1.58 15.80 -11.38
CA MET A 780 -1.40 14.34 -11.39
C MET A 780 -2.35 13.62 -10.43
N THR A 781 -2.62 14.23 -9.28
CA THR A 781 -3.47 13.59 -8.27
C THR A 781 -4.96 13.91 -8.42
N SER A 782 -5.34 14.83 -9.32
CA SER A 782 -6.75 15.21 -9.56
C SER A 782 -7.58 14.04 -10.06
N VAL A 783 -7.05 13.28 -11.01
CA VAL A 783 -7.68 12.08 -11.57
C VAL A 783 -7.84 10.95 -10.54
N TYR A 784 -7.06 11.00 -9.48
CA TYR A 784 -7.09 10.05 -8.36
C TYR A 784 -7.93 10.56 -7.18
N GLY A 785 -8.73 11.61 -7.40
CA GLY A 785 -9.66 12.15 -6.42
C GLY A 785 -8.97 12.95 -5.30
N VAL A 786 -7.94 13.75 -5.64
CA VAL A 786 -7.36 14.67 -4.67
C VAL A 786 -8.44 15.58 -4.08
N THR A 787 -8.46 15.69 -2.76
CA THR A 787 -9.37 16.62 -2.09
C THR A 787 -8.77 18.03 -2.11
N TYR A 788 -9.61 19.06 -2.02
CA TYR A 788 -9.16 20.45 -1.84
C TYR A 788 -8.10 20.58 -0.72
N ILE A 789 -8.26 19.85 0.40
CA ILE A 789 -7.28 19.86 1.49
C ILE A 789 -5.96 19.24 1.04
N GLY A 790 -6.01 18.14 0.30
CA GLY A 790 -4.81 17.49 -0.24
C GLY A 790 -4.07 18.39 -1.23
N ALA A 791 -4.79 19.01 -2.16
CA ALA A 791 -4.24 19.97 -3.11
C ALA A 791 -3.57 21.16 -2.42
N ARG A 792 -4.25 21.73 -1.41
CA ARG A 792 -3.68 22.81 -0.59
C ARG A 792 -2.37 22.40 0.10
N ASP A 793 -2.34 21.23 0.71
CA ASP A 793 -1.15 20.75 1.44
C ASP A 793 0.03 20.49 0.48
N GLN A 794 -0.24 19.99 -0.72
CA GLN A 794 0.76 19.84 -1.79
C GLN A 794 1.33 21.19 -2.23
N ILE A 795 0.47 22.16 -2.54
CA ILE A 795 0.87 23.51 -2.96
C ILE A 795 1.58 24.24 -1.81
N LYS A 796 1.07 24.13 -0.55
CA LYS A 796 1.74 24.70 0.62
C LYS A 796 3.17 24.18 0.76
N LYS A 797 3.40 22.88 0.56
CA LYS A 797 4.73 22.29 0.60
C LYS A 797 5.65 22.92 -0.46
N ARG A 798 5.19 23.08 -1.71
CA ARG A 798 5.98 23.68 -2.81
C ARG A 798 6.29 25.16 -2.58
N LEU A 799 5.34 25.94 -2.09
CA LEU A 799 5.57 27.35 -1.76
C LEU A 799 6.55 27.51 -0.60
N ASN A 800 6.47 26.62 0.41
CA ASN A 800 7.42 26.63 1.54
C ASN A 800 8.84 26.24 1.12
N GLU A 801 9.01 25.30 0.19
CA GLU A 801 10.32 24.92 -0.38
C GLU A 801 11.01 26.09 -1.10
N ARG A 802 10.24 27.08 -1.58
CA ARG A 802 10.75 28.29 -2.26
C ARG A 802 11.05 29.44 -1.31
N CYS A 803 10.69 29.31 -0.02
CA CYS A 803 10.78 30.39 0.97
C CYS A 803 10.17 31.72 0.52
N ALA A 804 9.14 31.67 -0.33
CA ALA A 804 8.55 32.85 -0.97
C ALA A 804 7.65 33.66 -0.03
N ILE A 805 7.16 33.06 1.06
CA ILE A 805 6.26 33.68 2.05
C ILE A 805 6.73 33.24 3.44
N GLU A 806 7.17 34.22 4.24
CA GLU A 806 7.73 33.94 5.58
C GLU A 806 6.66 33.68 6.65
N ASP A 807 5.49 34.35 6.56
CA ASP A 807 4.41 34.17 7.50
C ASP A 807 3.60 32.91 7.23
N ASP A 808 3.54 32.02 8.21
CA ASP A 808 2.83 30.73 8.13
C ASP A 808 1.30 30.89 7.91
N SER A 809 0.69 31.98 8.40
CA SER A 809 -0.73 32.27 8.22
C SER A 809 -1.03 32.76 6.81
N GLU A 810 -0.16 33.64 6.28
CA GLU A 810 -0.25 34.11 4.92
C GLU A 810 0.03 32.98 3.92
N LEU A 811 1.07 32.16 4.15
CA LEU A 811 1.38 30.96 3.38
C LEU A 811 0.19 29.97 3.34
N PHE A 812 -0.48 29.80 4.47
CA PHE A 812 -1.69 28.95 4.51
C PHE A 812 -2.82 29.53 3.66
N SER A 813 -3.09 30.83 3.78
CA SER A 813 -4.18 31.50 3.05
C SER A 813 -3.89 31.54 1.54
N ALA A 814 -2.66 31.86 1.15
CA ALA A 814 -2.18 31.84 -0.24
C ALA A 814 -2.28 30.43 -0.85
N SER A 815 -1.89 29.40 -0.09
CA SER A 815 -2.02 28.01 -0.55
C SER A 815 -3.47 27.55 -0.70
N CYS A 816 -4.39 28.04 0.14
CA CYS A 816 -5.82 27.82 0.00
C CYS A 816 -6.38 28.42 -1.29
N TYR A 817 -5.99 29.66 -1.60
CA TYR A 817 -6.39 30.34 -2.85
C TYR A 817 -5.82 29.64 -4.08
N ALA A 818 -4.50 29.36 -4.09
CA ALA A 818 -3.84 28.67 -5.21
C ALA A 818 -4.42 27.29 -5.49
N ALA A 819 -4.73 26.51 -4.44
CA ALA A 819 -5.36 25.20 -4.61
C ALA A 819 -6.76 25.29 -5.24
N LYS A 820 -7.56 26.25 -4.78
CA LYS A 820 -8.90 26.48 -5.35
C LYS A 820 -8.79 26.87 -6.82
N THR A 821 -7.89 27.82 -7.16
CA THR A 821 -7.70 28.29 -8.53
C THR A 821 -7.19 27.17 -9.45
N THR A 822 -6.26 26.34 -8.97
CA THR A 822 -5.76 25.18 -9.74
C THR A 822 -6.85 24.16 -10.03
N LEU A 823 -7.70 23.84 -9.04
CA LEU A 823 -8.83 22.92 -9.25
C LEU A 823 -9.87 23.51 -10.19
N THR A 824 -10.14 24.82 -10.11
CA THR A 824 -11.03 25.52 -11.07
C THR A 824 -10.48 25.48 -12.49
N ALA A 825 -9.18 25.74 -12.68
CA ALA A 825 -8.55 25.65 -14.01
C ALA A 825 -8.64 24.23 -14.60
N LEU A 826 -8.46 23.20 -13.77
CA LEU A 826 -8.65 21.80 -14.16
C LEU A 826 -10.10 21.50 -14.57
N GLU A 827 -11.06 21.99 -13.80
CA GLU A 827 -12.48 21.78 -14.08
C GLU A 827 -12.92 22.44 -15.40
N GLU A 828 -12.31 23.59 -15.74
CA GLU A 828 -12.56 24.29 -17.00
C GLU A 828 -11.91 23.63 -18.22
N MET A 829 -10.69 23.06 -18.05
CA MET A 829 -9.96 22.44 -19.14
C MET A 829 -10.36 20.99 -19.42
N PHE A 830 -10.93 20.28 -18.44
CA PHE A 830 -11.28 18.84 -18.53
C PHE A 830 -12.72 18.60 -18.05
N GLU A 831 -13.69 19.23 -18.70
CA GLU A 831 -15.09 19.16 -18.33
C GLU A 831 -15.65 17.72 -18.46
N ALA A 832 -15.30 17.02 -19.54
CA ALA A 832 -15.73 15.64 -19.77
C ALA A 832 -15.18 14.69 -18.67
N ALA A 833 -13.90 14.84 -18.28
CA ALA A 833 -13.31 14.05 -17.18
C ALA A 833 -14.04 14.31 -15.87
N ARG A 834 -14.35 15.56 -15.55
CA ARG A 834 -15.12 15.97 -14.37
C ARG A 834 -16.51 15.37 -14.37
N SER A 835 -17.20 15.41 -15.51
CA SER A 835 -18.56 14.85 -15.68
C SER A 835 -18.56 13.34 -15.44
N ILE A 836 -17.63 12.60 -16.03
CA ILE A 836 -17.47 11.15 -15.83
C ILE A 836 -17.12 10.82 -14.36
N MET A 837 -16.18 11.55 -13.75
CA MET A 837 -15.83 11.33 -12.33
C MET A 837 -17.03 11.59 -11.39
N SER A 838 -17.82 12.63 -11.67
CA SER A 838 -19.05 12.93 -10.91
C SER A 838 -20.07 11.81 -11.06
N TRP A 839 -20.32 11.36 -12.29
CA TRP A 839 -21.25 10.28 -12.61
C TRP A 839 -20.84 8.98 -11.90
N LEU A 840 -19.58 8.56 -12.00
CA LEU A 840 -19.03 7.40 -11.28
C LEU A 840 -19.23 7.54 -9.76
N GLY A 841 -18.97 8.74 -9.21
CA GLY A 841 -19.17 9.03 -7.80
C GLY A 841 -20.62 8.95 -7.36
N ASP A 842 -21.56 9.35 -8.20
CA ASP A 842 -23.00 9.31 -7.91
C ASP A 842 -23.58 7.90 -8.04
N CYS A 843 -23.11 7.11 -9.01
CA CYS A 843 -23.40 5.66 -9.08
C CYS A 843 -22.96 4.91 -7.82
N ALA A 844 -21.89 5.33 -7.17
CA ALA A 844 -21.37 4.72 -5.94
C ALA A 844 -22.11 5.16 -4.65
N LYS A 845 -23.18 5.98 -4.73
CA LYS A 845 -23.84 6.63 -3.58
C LYS A 845 -24.90 5.75 -2.94
N ILE A 846 -24.52 4.84 -2.04
CA ILE A 846 -25.45 4.06 -1.21
C ILE A 846 -25.40 4.56 0.25
N LYS A 847 -26.56 4.93 0.84
CA LYS A 847 -26.66 5.49 2.20
C LYS A 847 -26.72 4.43 3.28
N THR A 848 -25.82 4.45 4.30
CA THR A 848 -26.09 3.96 5.67
C THR A 848 -25.20 4.62 6.71
N SER A 849 -25.66 4.70 7.97
CA SER A 849 -25.00 5.40 9.10
C SER A 849 -24.51 4.43 10.17
N LEU A 850 -23.34 4.67 10.76
CA LEU A 850 -22.89 4.62 12.17
C LEU A 850 -21.47 4.05 12.44
N GLN A 851 -20.88 4.53 13.56
CA GLN A 851 -19.45 4.62 13.93
C GLN A 851 -18.86 3.41 14.67
N VAL A 852 -17.65 3.18 14.48
CA VAL A 852 -16.25 3.04 14.97
C VAL A 852 -16.04 2.29 16.29
N LEU A 853 -15.33 1.18 16.18
CA LEU A 853 -14.35 0.63 17.13
C LEU A 853 -13.23 -0.03 16.30
N SER A 854 -11.95 0.17 16.68
CA SER A 854 -10.82 -0.21 15.83
C SER A 854 -10.43 -1.71 15.89
N LEU A 855 -11.42 -2.58 15.93
CA LEU A 855 -11.33 -3.94 15.46
C LEU A 855 -11.85 -3.91 14.01
N GLN A 856 -10.95 -4.07 13.04
CA GLN A 856 -11.34 -4.10 11.63
C GLN A 856 -12.09 -5.41 11.38
N ARG A 857 -13.39 -5.32 11.21
CA ARG A 857 -14.28 -6.39 10.74
C ARG A 857 -14.89 -5.97 9.42
N GLU A 858 -14.96 -6.89 8.46
CA GLU A 858 -15.85 -6.72 7.31
C GLU A 858 -17.28 -6.55 7.84
N THR A 859 -17.85 -5.39 7.58
CA THR A 859 -19.25 -5.10 7.97
C THR A 859 -20.08 -4.91 6.71
N ASP A 860 -21.35 -5.29 6.77
CA ASP A 860 -22.31 -5.06 5.68
C ASP A 860 -22.64 -3.57 5.49
N LYS A 861 -22.03 -2.67 6.26
CA LYS A 861 -22.26 -1.22 6.21
C LYS A 861 -21.23 -0.54 5.31
N VAL A 862 -21.71 0.04 4.22
CA VAL A 862 -20.90 0.80 3.25
C VAL A 862 -20.61 2.21 3.76
N MET A 863 -19.33 2.62 3.71
CA MET A 863 -18.94 4.01 3.98
C MET A 863 -19.10 4.84 2.70
N VAL A 864 -20.31 5.37 2.47
CA VAL A 864 -20.71 6.10 1.25
C VAL A 864 -19.70 7.15 0.79
N LYS A 865 -19.19 8.00 1.71
CA LYS A 865 -18.21 9.04 1.36
C LYS A 865 -16.92 8.46 0.81
N ARG A 866 -16.40 7.37 1.39
CA ARG A 866 -15.18 6.72 0.91
C ARG A 866 -15.39 6.02 -0.42
N GLN A 867 -16.52 5.33 -0.59
CA GLN A 867 -16.86 4.65 -1.83
C GLN A 867 -16.97 5.64 -2.98
N ARG A 868 -17.69 6.76 -2.78
CA ARG A 868 -17.83 7.81 -3.77
C ARG A 868 -16.49 8.38 -4.22
N THR A 869 -15.58 8.64 -3.30
CA THR A 869 -14.27 9.23 -3.62
C THR A 869 -13.25 8.23 -4.15
N ALA A 870 -13.41 6.93 -3.87
CA ALA A 870 -12.48 5.90 -4.30
C ALA A 870 -12.85 5.25 -5.64
N PHE A 871 -14.12 5.29 -6.04
CA PHE A 871 -14.58 4.58 -7.23
C PHE A 871 -13.99 5.13 -8.53
N PRO A 872 -14.05 6.46 -8.83
CA PRO A 872 -13.49 7.00 -10.05
C PRO A 872 -12.01 6.67 -10.27
N PRO A 873 -11.08 6.91 -9.30
CA PRO A 873 -9.69 6.55 -9.47
C PRO A 873 -9.44 5.05 -9.65
N ASN A 874 -10.19 4.20 -8.95
CA ASN A 874 -10.04 2.75 -9.11
C ASN A 874 -10.51 2.27 -10.49
N PHE A 875 -11.55 2.92 -11.03
CA PHE A 875 -12.06 2.64 -12.37
C PHE A 875 -11.02 2.95 -13.44
N VAL A 876 -10.41 4.14 -13.40
CA VAL A 876 -9.34 4.52 -14.36
C VAL A 876 -8.13 3.60 -14.24
N HIS A 877 -7.71 3.24 -13.02
CA HIS A 877 -6.63 2.28 -12.82
C HIS A 877 -6.94 0.86 -13.34
N SER A 878 -8.22 0.50 -13.44
CA SER A 878 -8.60 -0.76 -14.09
C SER A 878 -8.44 -0.68 -15.61
N LEU A 879 -8.69 0.49 -16.21
CA LEU A 879 -8.54 0.72 -17.64
C LEU A 879 -7.06 0.76 -18.05
N ASP A 880 -6.20 1.46 -17.31
CA ASP A 880 -4.77 1.49 -17.60
C ASP A 880 -4.14 0.09 -17.45
N GLY A 881 -4.53 -0.66 -16.43
CA GLY A 881 -4.13 -2.05 -16.29
C GLY A 881 -4.59 -2.94 -17.46
N SER A 882 -5.78 -2.70 -17.99
CA SER A 882 -6.28 -3.42 -19.17
C SER A 882 -5.48 -3.06 -20.42
N HIS A 883 -5.22 -1.77 -20.67
CA HIS A 883 -4.40 -1.32 -21.79
C HIS A 883 -2.98 -1.95 -21.75
N MET A 884 -2.33 -1.92 -20.58
CA MET A 884 -1.01 -2.55 -20.41
C MET A 884 -1.03 -4.05 -20.72
N MET A 885 -2.03 -4.80 -20.22
CA MET A 885 -2.10 -6.25 -20.48
C MET A 885 -2.37 -6.55 -21.95
N MET A 886 -3.24 -5.77 -22.62
CA MET A 886 -3.49 -5.93 -24.07
C MET A 886 -2.21 -5.64 -24.87
N THR A 887 -1.47 -4.60 -24.51
CA THR A 887 -0.19 -4.24 -25.14
C THR A 887 0.87 -5.33 -24.93
N ALA A 888 1.00 -5.86 -23.69
CA ALA A 888 1.95 -6.93 -23.37
C ALA A 888 1.70 -8.19 -24.22
N LEU A 889 0.44 -8.61 -24.37
CA LEU A 889 0.08 -9.74 -25.22
C LEU A 889 0.37 -9.50 -26.71
N ALA A 890 0.12 -8.31 -27.20
CA ALA A 890 0.40 -7.96 -28.59
C ALA A 890 1.91 -7.88 -28.85
N CYS A 891 2.70 -7.30 -27.96
CA CYS A 891 4.16 -7.29 -28.02
C CYS A 891 4.75 -8.71 -28.01
N LYS A 892 4.23 -9.60 -27.13
CA LYS A 892 4.62 -11.02 -27.14
C LYS A 892 4.39 -11.68 -28.52
N ARG A 893 3.21 -11.43 -29.13
CA ARG A 893 2.90 -11.98 -30.47
C ARG A 893 3.80 -11.43 -31.56
N ALA A 894 4.23 -10.17 -31.42
CA ALA A 894 5.21 -9.54 -32.30
C ALA A 894 6.67 -9.96 -32.00
N GLY A 895 6.91 -10.75 -30.95
CA GLY A 895 8.26 -11.22 -30.57
C GLY A 895 9.11 -10.15 -29.89
N LEU A 896 8.49 -9.13 -29.32
CA LEU A 896 9.17 -8.06 -28.59
C LEU A 896 9.37 -8.44 -27.11
N ASN A 897 10.51 -8.04 -26.52
CA ASN A 897 10.66 -7.99 -25.09
C ASN A 897 9.84 -6.81 -24.56
N PHE A 898 9.07 -7.05 -23.52
CA PHE A 898 8.19 -6.05 -22.95
C PHE A 898 8.25 -6.03 -21.42
N ALA A 899 8.35 -4.84 -20.86
CA ALA A 899 8.13 -4.61 -19.43
C ALA A 899 7.17 -3.42 -19.26
N GLY A 900 6.34 -3.44 -18.22
CA GLY A 900 5.32 -2.43 -18.00
C GLY A 900 5.35 -1.88 -16.57
N VAL A 901 5.23 -0.56 -16.45
CA VAL A 901 5.11 0.17 -15.20
C VAL A 901 3.83 1.01 -15.27
N HIS A 902 2.67 0.34 -15.36
CA HIS A 902 1.33 0.95 -15.45
C HIS A 902 1.12 1.95 -16.60
N ASP A 903 1.86 3.07 -16.59
CA ASP A 903 1.81 4.17 -17.54
C ASP A 903 3.14 4.41 -18.27
N SER A 904 4.08 3.47 -18.13
CA SER A 904 5.38 3.48 -18.79
C SER A 904 5.68 2.11 -19.36
N TYR A 905 5.97 2.00 -20.66
CA TYR A 905 6.21 0.75 -21.36
C TYR A 905 7.64 0.70 -21.91
N TRP A 906 8.30 -0.41 -21.71
CA TRP A 906 9.71 -0.57 -21.93
C TRP A 906 10.01 -1.71 -22.92
N THR A 907 10.92 -1.45 -23.84
CA THR A 907 11.41 -2.43 -24.79
C THR A 907 12.87 -2.14 -25.19
N HIS A 908 13.46 -2.93 -26.09
CA HIS A 908 14.75 -2.60 -26.67
C HIS A 908 14.69 -1.40 -27.59
N ALA A 909 15.79 -0.67 -27.71
CA ALA A 909 15.88 0.54 -28.54
C ALA A 909 15.46 0.29 -30.01
N CYS A 910 15.81 -0.86 -30.57
CA CYS A 910 15.41 -1.25 -31.94
C CYS A 910 13.92 -1.55 -32.12
N ASP A 911 13.19 -1.81 -31.04
CA ASP A 911 11.80 -2.25 -31.07
C ASP A 911 10.81 -1.15 -30.66
N VAL A 912 11.29 0.07 -30.35
CA VAL A 912 10.46 1.16 -29.82
C VAL A 912 9.38 1.59 -30.79
N ASP A 913 9.71 1.71 -32.10
CA ASP A 913 8.74 2.13 -33.12
C ASP A 913 7.57 1.13 -33.22
N GLU A 914 7.88 -0.16 -33.21
CA GLU A 914 6.86 -1.23 -33.27
C GLU A 914 6.04 -1.29 -31.97
N MET A 915 6.66 -1.16 -30.82
CA MET A 915 5.95 -1.07 -29.55
C MET A 915 5.00 0.13 -29.54
N ASN A 916 5.45 1.30 -30.00
CA ASN A 916 4.65 2.52 -30.06
C ASN A 916 3.45 2.39 -31.03
N ARG A 917 3.59 1.63 -32.13
CA ARG A 917 2.48 1.29 -33.00
C ARG A 917 1.46 0.42 -32.26
N ILE A 918 1.93 -0.67 -31.63
CA ILE A 918 1.10 -1.65 -30.92
C ILE A 918 0.33 -0.97 -29.77
N LEU A 919 0.98 -0.16 -28.95
CA LEU A 919 0.33 0.46 -27.80
C LEU A 919 -0.79 1.41 -28.18
N ARG A 920 -0.65 2.15 -29.31
CA ARG A 920 -1.70 3.02 -29.85
C ARG A 920 -2.88 2.22 -30.35
N GLU A 921 -2.64 1.17 -31.12
CA GLU A 921 -3.68 0.27 -31.60
C GLU A 921 -4.49 -0.36 -30.44
N LYS A 922 -3.80 -0.79 -29.39
CA LYS A 922 -4.47 -1.41 -28.23
C LYS A 922 -5.22 -0.39 -27.38
N PHE A 923 -4.81 0.87 -27.38
CA PHE A 923 -5.55 1.95 -26.74
C PHE A 923 -6.86 2.24 -27.50
N VAL A 924 -6.79 2.36 -28.82
CA VAL A 924 -7.98 2.55 -29.67
C VAL A 924 -8.95 1.36 -29.51
N GLU A 925 -8.46 0.12 -29.63
CA GLU A 925 -9.25 -1.11 -29.45
C GLU A 925 -9.97 -1.13 -28.08
N LEU A 926 -9.30 -0.69 -26.99
CA LEU A 926 -9.91 -0.63 -25.68
C LEU A 926 -11.10 0.34 -25.64
N TYR A 927 -10.99 1.49 -26.30
CA TYR A 927 -12.00 2.57 -26.23
C TYR A 927 -13.04 2.54 -27.36
N GLU A 928 -12.89 1.66 -28.35
CA GLU A 928 -13.97 1.32 -29.29
C GLU A 928 -15.11 0.59 -28.57
N ALA A 929 -14.81 -0.12 -27.47
CA ALA A 929 -15.83 -0.77 -26.65
C ALA A 929 -16.67 0.26 -25.89
N PRO A 930 -18.02 0.06 -25.80
CA PRO A 930 -18.91 0.95 -25.05
C PRO A 930 -18.78 0.73 -23.53
N ILE A 931 -17.68 1.21 -22.94
CA ILE A 931 -17.26 0.89 -21.56
C ILE A 931 -18.25 1.44 -20.52
N LEU A 932 -18.70 2.70 -20.66
CA LEU A 932 -19.61 3.33 -19.71
C LEU A 932 -21.02 2.73 -19.79
N GLU A 933 -21.49 2.43 -20.97
CA GLU A 933 -22.78 1.76 -21.23
C GLU A 933 -22.79 0.37 -20.62
N ASN A 934 -21.73 -0.39 -20.87
CA ASN A 934 -21.53 -1.72 -20.30
C ASN A 934 -21.48 -1.69 -18.76
N LEU A 935 -20.90 -0.64 -18.18
CA LEU A 935 -20.86 -0.43 -16.74
C LEU A 935 -22.24 -0.13 -16.18
N LEU A 936 -23.01 0.77 -16.83
CA LEU A 936 -24.36 1.11 -16.43
C LEU A 936 -25.28 -0.13 -16.48
N GLU A 937 -25.27 -0.86 -17.59
CA GLU A 937 -26.02 -2.11 -17.75
C GLU A 937 -25.67 -3.14 -16.66
N SER A 938 -24.39 -3.23 -16.29
CA SER A 938 -23.93 -4.12 -15.22
C SER A 938 -24.46 -3.69 -13.85
N PHE A 939 -24.58 -2.39 -13.58
CA PHE A 939 -25.16 -1.87 -12.35
C PHE A 939 -26.66 -2.14 -12.31
N GLU A 940 -27.39 -1.86 -13.38
CA GLU A 940 -28.83 -2.10 -13.49
C GLU A 940 -29.18 -3.59 -13.31
N LYS A 941 -28.40 -4.49 -13.92
CA LYS A 941 -28.54 -5.94 -13.72
C LYS A 941 -28.21 -6.42 -12.31
N SER A 942 -27.30 -5.74 -11.62
CA SER A 942 -26.86 -6.12 -10.27
C SER A 942 -27.75 -5.55 -9.16
N PHE A 943 -28.45 -4.45 -9.45
CA PHE A 943 -29.25 -3.66 -8.51
C PHE A 943 -30.54 -3.19 -9.17
N ASP A 944 -31.39 -4.13 -9.53
CA ASP A 944 -32.65 -3.93 -10.23
C ASP A 944 -33.63 -2.97 -9.54
N THR A 945 -33.51 -2.76 -8.26
CA THR A 945 -34.32 -1.85 -7.45
C THR A 945 -33.80 -0.41 -7.41
N LEU A 946 -32.59 -0.13 -7.94
CA LEU A 946 -31.97 1.17 -7.91
C LEU A 946 -32.01 1.87 -9.26
N LYS A 947 -32.29 3.17 -9.26
CA LYS A 947 -32.13 4.02 -10.46
C LYS A 947 -30.77 4.65 -10.47
N PHE A 948 -30.05 4.48 -11.56
CA PHE A 948 -28.74 5.10 -11.78
C PHE A 948 -28.89 6.41 -12.58
N PRO A 949 -27.99 7.39 -12.42
CA PRO A 949 -27.99 8.61 -13.22
C PRO A 949 -27.70 8.28 -14.69
N ALA A 950 -28.23 9.10 -15.59
CA ALA A 950 -27.96 8.99 -17.01
C ALA A 950 -26.46 9.13 -17.30
N LEU A 951 -26.02 8.51 -18.38
CA LEU A 951 -24.64 8.62 -18.84
C LEU A 951 -24.29 10.07 -19.13
N PRO A 952 -23.05 10.50 -18.85
CA PRO A 952 -22.56 11.82 -19.28
C PRO A 952 -22.52 11.91 -20.80
N GLU A 953 -22.77 13.10 -21.33
CA GLU A 953 -22.63 13.38 -22.75
C GLU A 953 -21.18 13.15 -23.21
N ARG A 954 -21.02 12.63 -24.41
CA ARG A 954 -19.73 12.44 -25.05
C ARG A 954 -19.47 13.55 -26.08
N GLY A 955 -18.24 13.94 -26.21
CA GLY A 955 -17.78 14.81 -27.28
C GLY A 955 -17.58 14.09 -28.62
N ASP A 956 -16.95 14.77 -29.55
CA ASP A 956 -16.78 14.41 -30.96
C ASP A 956 -15.34 13.98 -31.35
N PHE A 957 -14.46 13.76 -30.38
CA PHE A 957 -13.08 13.33 -30.62
C PHE A 957 -13.03 11.97 -31.32
N ASP A 958 -12.37 11.89 -32.49
CA ASP A 958 -12.12 10.62 -33.18
C ASP A 958 -10.92 9.91 -32.54
N LEU A 959 -11.17 8.74 -31.96
CA LEU A 959 -10.10 7.92 -31.36
C LEU A 959 -9.00 7.52 -32.34
N ARG A 960 -9.29 7.47 -33.62
CA ARG A 960 -8.31 7.07 -34.63
C ARG A 960 -7.17 8.07 -34.77
N GLU A 961 -7.38 9.35 -34.37
CA GLU A 961 -6.33 10.35 -34.32
C GLU A 961 -5.17 9.94 -33.39
N VAL A 962 -5.43 9.06 -32.41
CA VAL A 962 -4.39 8.48 -31.52
C VAL A 962 -3.35 7.67 -32.30
N LEU A 963 -3.76 7.01 -33.37
CA LEU A 963 -2.86 6.18 -34.19
C LEU A 963 -1.74 7.01 -34.83
N GLU A 964 -2.02 8.26 -35.13
CA GLU A 964 -1.10 9.20 -35.77
C GLU A 964 -0.33 10.08 -34.78
N SER A 965 -0.64 10.01 -33.48
CA SER A 965 0.02 10.85 -32.47
C SER A 965 1.43 10.35 -32.14
N PRO A 966 2.51 11.07 -32.48
CA PRO A 966 3.88 10.64 -32.20
C PRO A 966 4.22 10.72 -30.71
N TYR A 967 3.56 11.59 -29.96
CA TYR A 967 3.84 11.88 -28.55
C TYR A 967 2.80 11.29 -27.59
N PHE A 968 1.96 10.34 -28.02
CA PHE A 968 0.98 9.68 -27.16
C PHE A 968 1.66 9.06 -25.95
N PHE A 969 2.70 8.28 -26.20
CA PHE A 969 3.73 7.85 -25.24
C PHE A 969 5.08 8.35 -25.79
N ASN A 970 5.93 8.95 -24.93
CA ASN A 970 7.15 9.59 -25.42
C ASN A 970 8.30 9.62 -24.37
#